data_d327c637766779a4dc60646aa101f782
#
_entry.id   d327c637766779a4dc60646aa101f782
#
_cell.length_a   1.000
_cell.length_b   1.000
_cell.length_c   1.000
_cell.angle_alpha   90.00
_cell.angle_beta   90.00
_cell.angle_gamma   90.00
#
_symmetry.space_group_name_H-M   'P 1'
#
loop_
_entity.id
_entity.type
_entity.pdbx_description
1 polymer ?
#
loop_
_entity_poly.entity_id
_entity_poly.type
_entity_poly.pdbx_seq_one_letter_code
_entity_poly.pdbx_strand_id
1 'polypeptide(L)'
;MPPKRQREQPESAEATSNATVGRSGEGQRGDYLTTAQGVRLPDTDHSLKAGPRGPSLMEDFHLREKITHFDHERIPERVVHARGAAAHGTFRAHGNASSVTKAGFLERGRETPVFVRFSTVLGSRGSADTVRDVRGFAVKFYTDEGNFDLVGNNMPVFFIQDGIKFPDVIHAGKPHPDREIPQAQTAHDTFWDFVSLHTEATHHVMWAMSDRGIPRSYRTMEGFGVHTFRLVNAEGETSLVKFHWKPVAGVHSLVWEEAQIAAGVDPDFHRRDMADGIDAGAPLEYELGMQVMPDSEDEMFEGIDLLDPTKIVPEELAEVQLVGRLTLDRNPTNYFAETEQVAFHTGNLVPGIEVTDDPLMQARLFSYLDTQLTRLGGPNFTQLPINCPHAAVNDNLRDGMHQTLIHQGQAPYLPNSVDDALPTTATEAEGAYVHRPIEVSGPKIRANPVSFDDHFSQATLFWKSLSRIEKIHEIEAFTFELGKCFSQTIQARVLQSLAQVDAELCAAVAEGLGLPAPLGTPAEDVTPSAALSQIPPGPGPIAGRIIGVVATSAADLGGIGKLRRVVEAQGAILRVLAPAGGTLKRGRGLQPVARTFLTARSIEFDAMVVADGTAGLHDIKLTILLQEMFRHCKAIGAWGDGRQVLTDAGIDVDAPGIVLADEVAKPFSAELVKSVGLHRVWERAEHVMND
;
A
#
# COMPACT_ATOMS: atom_id res chain seq x y z
N MET A 1 -26.53 -1.85 17.99
CA MET A 1 -25.49 -2.82 18.34
C MET A 1 -25.85 -4.13 17.67
N PRO A 2 -25.04 -4.71 16.78
CA PRO A 2 -25.27 -6.04 16.25
C PRO A 2 -24.99 -7.08 17.34
N PRO A 3 -25.65 -8.25 17.32
CA PRO A 3 -25.47 -9.29 18.32
C PRO A 3 -24.06 -9.87 18.22
N LYS A 4 -23.41 -10.03 19.37
CA LYS A 4 -22.10 -10.66 19.51
C LYS A 4 -22.19 -12.11 19.03
N ARG A 5 -21.45 -12.47 17.96
CA ARG A 5 -21.15 -13.86 17.66
C ARG A 5 -20.16 -14.38 18.72
N GLN A 6 -20.58 -15.44 19.44
CA GLN A 6 -19.63 -16.23 20.22
C GLN A 6 -18.69 -16.90 19.22
N ARG A 7 -17.37 -16.58 19.33
CA ARG A 7 -16.32 -17.35 18.67
C ARG A 7 -16.06 -18.60 19.52
N GLU A 8 -16.21 -19.76 18.90
CA GLU A 8 -15.64 -20.99 19.45
C GLU A 8 -14.11 -20.83 19.48
N GLN A 9 -13.53 -21.09 20.64
CA GLN A 9 -12.07 -21.11 20.82
C GLN A 9 -11.51 -22.38 20.17
N PRO A 10 -10.43 -22.32 19.40
CA PRO A 10 -9.68 -23.53 19.05
C PRO A 10 -9.02 -24.10 20.31
N GLU A 11 -9.11 -25.41 20.45
CA GLU A 11 -8.47 -26.16 21.52
C GLU A 11 -6.96 -25.91 21.57
N SER A 12 -6.46 -25.66 22.77
CA SER A 12 -5.07 -25.35 23.08
C SER A 12 -4.13 -26.45 22.63
N ALA A 13 -3.22 -26.15 21.70
CA ALA A 13 -1.97 -26.89 21.60
C ALA A 13 -1.14 -26.61 22.87
N GLU A 14 -0.72 -27.65 23.55
CA GLU A 14 0.14 -27.58 24.75
C GLU A 14 1.43 -26.81 24.41
N ALA A 15 1.53 -25.61 24.93
CA ALA A 15 2.76 -24.85 24.93
C ALA A 15 3.75 -25.50 25.90
N THR A 16 4.83 -26.02 25.36
CA THR A 16 6.01 -26.39 26.18
C THR A 16 6.49 -25.14 26.89
N SER A 17 6.42 -25.21 28.22
CA SER A 17 6.78 -24.15 29.14
C SER A 17 8.27 -23.82 29.07
N ASN A 18 8.63 -22.75 28.42
CA ASN A 18 9.67 -21.88 28.93
C ASN A 18 8.95 -20.67 29.54
N ALA A 19 8.71 -20.78 30.83
CA ALA A 19 8.18 -19.70 31.63
C ALA A 19 9.24 -18.61 31.76
N THR A 20 9.40 -17.85 30.72
CA THR A 20 10.11 -16.59 30.76
C THR A 20 9.12 -15.52 31.11
N VAL A 21 9.33 -14.92 32.22
CA VAL A 21 8.75 -13.74 32.79
C VAL A 21 8.75 -12.59 31.72
N GLY A 22 7.91 -12.70 30.79
CA GLY A 22 7.57 -11.62 29.93
C GLY A 22 6.08 -11.70 29.73
N ARG A 23 5.33 -10.73 30.10
CA ARG A 23 4.01 -10.51 29.56
C ARG A 23 4.10 -10.17 28.07
N SER A 24 4.71 -11.02 27.31
CA SER A 24 4.44 -11.17 25.89
C SER A 24 3.22 -12.05 25.79
N GLY A 25 2.13 -11.62 26.30
CA GLY A 25 0.89 -12.33 26.16
C GLY A 25 -0.05 -11.45 25.43
N GLU A 26 -0.81 -12.03 24.56
CA GLU A 26 -2.13 -11.54 24.22
C GLU A 26 -2.74 -11.06 25.53
N GLY A 27 -3.07 -9.76 25.63
CA GLY A 27 -3.61 -9.16 26.83
C GLY A 27 -4.79 -9.98 27.30
N GLN A 28 -4.61 -10.77 28.34
CA GLN A 28 -5.70 -11.57 28.87
C GLN A 28 -6.81 -10.62 29.30
N ARG A 29 -7.96 -10.70 28.66
CA ARG A 29 -9.17 -10.10 29.18
C ARG A 29 -9.55 -10.87 30.46
N GLY A 30 -9.05 -10.36 31.57
CA GLY A 30 -9.52 -10.82 32.87
C GLY A 30 -10.94 -10.28 33.16
N ASP A 31 -11.63 -10.86 34.11
CA ASP A 31 -12.95 -10.45 34.56
C ASP A 31 -12.94 -9.08 35.25
N TYR A 32 -11.80 -8.69 35.82
CA TYR A 32 -11.63 -7.51 36.66
C TYR A 32 -10.59 -6.55 36.11
N LEU A 33 -10.88 -5.26 36.23
CA LEU A 33 -9.90 -4.20 35.98
C LEU A 33 -8.80 -4.24 37.06
N THR A 34 -7.55 -4.09 36.61
CA THR A 34 -6.39 -4.06 37.53
C THR A 34 -5.46 -2.89 37.16
N THR A 35 -4.58 -2.53 38.09
CA THR A 35 -3.38 -1.72 37.81
C THR A 35 -2.38 -2.49 36.94
N ALA A 36 -1.35 -1.84 36.45
CA ALA A 36 -0.21 -2.48 35.79
C ALA A 36 0.53 -3.44 36.73
N GLN A 37 0.40 -3.30 38.05
CA GLN A 37 0.97 -4.17 39.06
C GLN A 37 0.04 -5.34 39.43
N GLY A 38 -1.13 -5.47 38.82
CA GLY A 38 -2.08 -6.56 39.00
C GLY A 38 -3.05 -6.37 40.18
N VAL A 39 -3.11 -5.22 40.83
CA VAL A 39 -4.05 -4.93 41.91
C VAL A 39 -5.45 -4.65 41.34
N ARG A 40 -6.48 -5.37 41.78
CA ARG A 40 -7.86 -5.18 41.38
C ARG A 40 -8.38 -3.82 41.80
N LEU A 41 -9.12 -3.16 40.93
CA LEU A 41 -9.66 -1.81 41.14
C LEU A 41 -11.15 -1.85 41.44
N PRO A 42 -11.62 -1.15 42.48
CA PRO A 42 -13.04 -1.10 42.85
C PRO A 42 -13.82 -0.03 42.04
N ASP A 43 -13.15 1.01 41.61
CA ASP A 43 -13.74 2.18 40.95
C ASP A 43 -12.75 2.79 39.97
N THR A 44 -13.24 3.24 38.81
CA THR A 44 -12.47 3.98 37.78
C THR A 44 -13.20 5.26 37.30
N ASP A 45 -14.37 5.57 37.89
CA ASP A 45 -15.14 6.77 37.58
C ASP A 45 -14.80 7.93 38.50
N HIS A 46 -14.34 7.65 39.72
CA HIS A 46 -14.03 8.65 40.73
C HIS A 46 -12.59 8.53 41.22
N SER A 47 -11.90 9.67 41.29
CA SER A 47 -10.62 9.77 42.02
C SER A 47 -10.86 9.77 43.53
N LEU A 48 -9.85 9.35 44.30
CA LEU A 48 -9.86 9.47 45.76
C LEU A 48 -9.88 10.93 46.17
N LYS A 49 -10.82 11.33 47.03
CA LYS A 49 -11.03 12.72 47.46
C LYS A 49 -11.15 12.82 48.96
N ALA A 50 -10.81 13.98 49.47
CA ALA A 50 -11.10 14.36 50.87
C ALA A 50 -12.56 14.82 51.00
N GLY A 51 -13.51 13.88 50.98
CA GLY A 51 -14.95 14.10 50.90
C GLY A 51 -15.44 14.38 49.47
N PRO A 52 -16.77 14.27 49.18
CA PRO A 52 -17.31 14.34 47.82
C PRO A 52 -17.01 15.61 47.04
N ARG A 53 -16.79 16.74 47.74
CA ARG A 53 -16.45 18.06 47.18
C ARG A 53 -15.03 18.50 47.50
N GLY A 54 -14.25 17.65 48.15
CA GLY A 54 -12.87 17.95 48.51
C GLY A 54 -11.91 17.77 47.34
N PRO A 55 -10.62 18.16 47.53
CA PRO A 55 -9.59 17.96 46.52
C PRO A 55 -9.33 16.48 46.29
N SER A 56 -8.95 16.13 45.04
CA SER A 56 -8.38 14.81 44.72
C SER A 56 -7.02 14.64 45.42
N LEU A 57 -6.76 13.44 45.89
CA LEU A 57 -5.54 13.13 46.67
C LEU A 57 -4.56 12.38 45.77
N MET A 58 -3.31 12.85 45.73
CA MET A 58 -2.25 12.21 44.91
C MET A 58 -1.76 10.86 45.46
N GLU A 59 -2.22 10.42 46.60
CA GLU A 59 -2.03 9.02 47.09
C GLU A 59 -2.88 8.05 46.27
N ASP A 60 -3.87 8.50 45.47
CA ASP A 60 -4.61 7.64 44.53
C ASP A 60 -3.66 7.08 43.46
N PHE A 61 -3.22 5.85 43.64
CA PHE A 61 -2.30 5.19 42.73
C PHE A 61 -2.94 4.91 41.37
N HIS A 62 -4.25 4.68 41.30
CA HIS A 62 -4.94 4.46 40.05
C HIS A 62 -5.02 5.72 39.20
N LEU A 63 -5.33 6.86 39.82
CA LEU A 63 -5.33 8.16 39.15
C LEU A 63 -3.96 8.49 38.55
N ARG A 64 -2.89 8.31 39.34
CA ARG A 64 -1.52 8.53 38.87
C ARG A 64 -1.16 7.63 37.69
N GLU A 65 -1.38 6.33 37.81
CA GLU A 65 -1.05 5.36 36.77
C GLU A 65 -1.82 5.64 35.46
N LYS A 66 -3.14 5.89 35.59
CA LYS A 66 -4.01 6.13 34.44
C LYS A 66 -3.60 7.38 33.66
N ILE A 67 -3.31 8.49 34.33
CA ILE A 67 -2.89 9.73 33.71
C ILE A 67 -1.45 9.61 33.16
N THR A 68 -0.53 9.11 33.98
CA THR A 68 0.87 8.93 33.55
C THR A 68 0.97 8.09 32.29
N HIS A 69 0.25 6.96 32.22
CA HIS A 69 0.26 6.13 31.02
C HIS A 69 -0.32 6.89 29.81
N PHE A 70 -1.48 7.55 29.99
CA PHE A 70 -2.13 8.33 28.94
C PHE A 70 -1.21 9.40 28.35
N ASP A 71 -0.48 10.12 29.19
CA ASP A 71 0.44 11.18 28.76
C ASP A 71 1.60 10.65 27.89
N HIS A 72 1.87 9.32 27.92
CA HIS A 72 2.97 8.67 27.21
C HIS A 72 2.50 7.64 26.17
N GLU A 73 1.24 7.68 25.73
CA GLU A 73 0.67 6.76 24.74
C GLU A 73 1.02 7.14 23.29
N ARG A 74 2.07 7.91 23.07
CA ARG A 74 2.54 8.30 21.76
C ARG A 74 4.02 7.99 21.60
N ILE A 75 4.39 7.55 20.40
CA ILE A 75 5.77 7.51 19.95
C ILE A 75 5.90 8.46 18.75
N PRO A 76 7.11 8.93 18.40
CA PRO A 76 7.30 9.71 17.19
C PRO A 76 6.71 8.98 15.98
N GLU A 77 6.00 9.69 15.10
CA GLU A 77 5.60 9.13 13.82
C GLU A 77 6.83 8.84 12.96
N ARG A 78 6.71 7.94 11.99
CA ARG A 78 7.77 7.71 11.01
C ARG A 78 8.04 8.99 10.23
N VAL A 79 9.31 9.28 9.98
CA VAL A 79 9.75 10.49 9.23
C VAL A 79 9.11 10.54 7.85
N VAL A 80 8.98 9.39 7.21
CA VAL A 80 8.18 9.12 6.02
C VAL A 80 7.35 7.86 6.26
N HIS A 81 6.28 7.65 5.52
CA HIS A 81 5.37 6.51 5.69
C HIS A 81 4.60 6.52 7.04
N ALA A 82 4.34 7.69 7.61
CA ALA A 82 3.65 7.81 8.90
C ALA A 82 2.22 7.24 8.83
N ARG A 83 1.46 7.61 7.78
CA ARG A 83 0.12 7.07 7.50
C ARG A 83 0.22 5.69 6.86
N GLY A 84 -0.38 4.65 7.46
CA GLY A 84 -0.37 3.31 6.89
C GLY A 84 -1.26 2.32 7.62
N ALA A 85 -1.40 1.15 7.04
CA ALA A 85 -2.13 0.01 7.58
C ALA A 85 -1.36 -1.28 7.30
N ALA A 86 -1.63 -2.34 8.07
CA ALA A 86 -0.89 -3.58 7.94
C ALA A 86 -1.81 -4.79 8.08
N ALA A 87 -1.33 -5.94 7.60
CA ALA A 87 -1.98 -7.23 7.77
C ALA A 87 -0.94 -8.34 7.95
N HIS A 88 -1.34 -9.39 8.66
CA HIS A 88 -0.63 -10.66 8.70
C HIS A 88 -1.06 -11.54 7.54
N GLY A 89 -0.18 -12.47 7.18
CA GLY A 89 -0.47 -13.45 6.15
C GLY A 89 0.60 -14.52 6.05
N THR A 90 0.58 -15.21 4.91
CA THR A 90 1.52 -16.27 4.58
C THR A 90 2.04 -16.09 3.17
N PHE A 91 3.33 -16.26 2.99
CA PHE A 91 3.96 -16.41 1.70
C PHE A 91 4.21 -17.89 1.41
N ARG A 92 3.79 -18.37 0.23
CA ARG A 92 4.00 -19.74 -0.23
C ARG A 92 4.83 -19.77 -1.50
N ALA A 93 6.02 -20.36 -1.42
CA ALA A 93 6.94 -20.45 -2.54
C ALA A 93 6.50 -21.47 -3.61
N HIS A 94 6.70 -21.13 -4.89
CA HIS A 94 6.48 -22.04 -6.02
C HIS A 94 7.63 -23.06 -6.17
N GLY A 95 8.84 -22.70 -5.69
CA GLY A 95 10.02 -23.57 -5.71
C GLY A 95 10.70 -23.68 -7.07
N ASN A 96 10.70 -22.58 -7.81
CA ASN A 96 11.37 -22.46 -9.11
C ASN A 96 12.52 -21.43 -9.10
N ALA A 97 12.96 -20.98 -7.91
CA ALA A 97 14.03 -19.99 -7.75
C ALA A 97 15.40 -20.62 -7.41
N SER A 98 15.50 -21.93 -7.19
CA SER A 98 16.72 -22.60 -6.71
C SER A 98 17.93 -22.50 -7.66
N SER A 99 17.69 -22.26 -8.94
CA SER A 99 18.78 -22.04 -9.91
C SER A 99 19.48 -20.69 -9.73
N VAL A 100 18.84 -19.72 -9.07
CA VAL A 100 19.37 -18.36 -8.93
C VAL A 100 19.63 -17.96 -7.48
N THR A 101 18.97 -18.59 -6.50
CA THR A 101 19.19 -18.30 -5.08
C THR A 101 19.05 -19.53 -4.20
N LYS A 102 19.86 -19.58 -3.13
CA LYS A 102 19.78 -20.59 -2.07
C LYS A 102 18.88 -20.20 -0.90
N ALA A 103 18.16 -19.07 -0.96
CA ALA A 103 17.30 -18.60 0.12
C ALA A 103 16.20 -19.61 0.44
N GLY A 104 16.20 -20.14 1.66
CA GLY A 104 15.36 -21.28 2.08
C GLY A 104 13.86 -21.00 2.03
N PHE A 105 13.43 -19.74 2.23
CA PHE A 105 12.00 -19.40 2.15
C PHE A 105 11.43 -19.48 0.72
N LEU A 106 12.27 -19.60 -0.32
CA LEU A 106 11.90 -19.78 -1.73
C LEU A 106 11.88 -21.26 -2.17
N GLU A 107 12.19 -22.18 -1.28
CA GLU A 107 12.08 -23.61 -1.55
C GLU A 107 10.64 -24.04 -1.84
N ARG A 108 10.50 -25.10 -2.65
CA ARG A 108 9.19 -25.58 -3.11
C ARG A 108 8.21 -25.86 -1.98
N GLY A 109 7.08 -25.14 -2.01
CA GLY A 109 5.97 -25.33 -1.09
C GLY A 109 6.25 -24.83 0.32
N ARG A 110 7.37 -24.14 0.54
CA ARG A 110 7.67 -23.48 1.83
C ARG A 110 6.61 -22.44 2.13
N GLU A 111 6.08 -22.47 3.33
CA GLU A 111 5.15 -21.48 3.85
C GLU A 111 5.88 -20.65 4.91
N THR A 112 5.93 -19.33 4.70
CA THR A 112 6.61 -18.39 5.57
C THR A 112 5.60 -17.38 6.10
N PRO A 113 5.44 -17.23 7.43
CA PRO A 113 4.63 -16.15 7.99
C PRO A 113 5.16 -14.79 7.57
N VAL A 114 4.23 -13.86 7.31
CA VAL A 114 4.60 -12.49 6.92
C VAL A 114 3.78 -11.46 7.66
N PHE A 115 4.36 -10.25 7.76
CA PHE A 115 3.64 -9.05 8.15
C PHE A 115 3.91 -7.97 7.11
N VAL A 116 2.86 -7.43 6.51
CA VAL A 116 2.97 -6.44 5.43
C VAL A 116 2.36 -5.12 5.88
N ARG A 117 3.10 -4.04 5.65
CA ARG A 117 2.60 -2.68 5.90
C ARG A 117 2.59 -1.87 4.61
N PHE A 118 1.40 -1.35 4.29
CA PHE A 118 1.17 -0.36 3.25
C PHE A 118 1.11 1.04 3.86
N SER A 119 1.53 2.06 3.11
CA SER A 119 1.55 3.44 3.62
C SER A 119 1.57 4.46 2.48
N THR A 120 1.16 5.70 2.76
CA THR A 120 1.59 6.86 1.97
C THR A 120 3.04 7.23 2.34
N VAL A 121 3.64 8.23 1.71
CA VAL A 121 5.04 8.63 1.98
C VAL A 121 5.10 9.96 2.71
N LEU A 122 4.51 11.01 2.15
CA LEU A 122 4.71 12.39 2.60
C LEU A 122 3.79 12.81 3.74
N GLY A 123 2.58 12.26 3.82
CA GLY A 123 1.57 12.67 4.78
C GLY A 123 1.88 12.29 6.22
N SER A 124 1.38 13.11 7.16
CA SER A 124 1.37 12.79 8.58
C SER A 124 0.50 11.56 8.87
N ARG A 125 0.61 11.00 10.07
CA ARG A 125 -0.21 9.85 10.49
C ARG A 125 -1.72 10.11 10.36
N GLY A 126 -2.17 11.35 10.54
CA GLY A 126 -3.57 11.78 10.45
C GLY A 126 -4.05 12.19 9.05
N SER A 127 -3.20 12.15 8.02
CA SER A 127 -3.58 12.49 6.65
C SER A 127 -4.51 11.44 6.03
N ALA A 128 -5.13 11.76 4.88
CA ALA A 128 -6.00 10.82 4.17
C ALA A 128 -5.21 9.76 3.38
N ASP A 129 -5.82 8.58 3.18
CA ASP A 129 -5.21 7.48 2.43
C ASP A 129 -5.14 7.75 0.91
N THR A 130 -6.08 8.50 0.34
CA THR A 130 -6.28 8.64 -1.10
C THR A 130 -5.59 9.86 -1.71
N VAL A 131 -4.68 10.50 -0.97
CA VAL A 131 -3.83 11.57 -1.54
C VAL A 131 -2.97 11.03 -2.68
N ARG A 132 -2.64 11.89 -3.65
CA ARG A 132 -1.65 11.57 -4.69
C ARG A 132 -0.27 11.50 -4.03
N ASP A 133 0.25 10.29 -3.96
CA ASP A 133 1.53 9.99 -3.31
C ASP A 133 2.02 8.60 -3.74
N VAL A 134 3.27 8.32 -3.53
CA VAL A 134 3.83 6.95 -3.55
C VAL A 134 3.17 6.13 -2.43
N ARG A 135 2.97 4.85 -2.66
CA ARG A 135 2.57 3.90 -1.60
C ARG A 135 3.74 3.01 -1.22
N GLY A 136 4.12 3.03 0.06
CA GLY A 136 5.03 2.06 0.62
C GLY A 136 4.43 0.65 0.61
N PHE A 137 5.25 -0.34 0.33
CA PHE A 137 4.91 -1.75 0.32
C PHE A 137 6.07 -2.50 1.02
N ALA A 138 5.99 -2.63 2.34
CA ALA A 138 7.02 -3.25 3.15
C ALA A 138 6.58 -4.63 3.64
N VAL A 139 7.34 -5.66 3.32
CA VAL A 139 7.07 -7.06 3.67
C VAL A 139 8.17 -7.55 4.60
N LYS A 140 7.79 -8.03 5.77
CA LYS A 140 8.65 -8.77 6.70
C LYS A 140 8.32 -10.25 6.58
N PHE A 141 9.31 -11.06 6.19
CA PHE A 141 9.23 -12.51 6.20
C PHE A 141 9.90 -13.03 7.46
N TYR A 142 9.18 -13.82 8.24
CA TYR A 142 9.72 -14.50 9.42
C TYR A 142 10.21 -15.88 8.99
N THR A 143 11.41 -15.94 8.41
CA THR A 143 11.98 -17.18 7.89
C THR A 143 12.67 -17.98 9.00
N ASP A 144 12.98 -19.24 8.75
CA ASP A 144 13.77 -20.06 9.68
C ASP A 144 15.26 -19.65 9.70
N GLU A 145 15.70 -18.88 8.70
CA GLU A 145 17.07 -18.36 8.58
C GLU A 145 17.23 -16.95 9.17
N GLY A 146 16.14 -16.37 9.70
CA GLY A 146 16.06 -15.01 10.23
C GLY A 146 14.98 -14.19 9.53
N ASN A 147 14.83 -12.93 9.91
CA ASN A 147 13.93 -12.03 9.21
C ASN A 147 14.53 -11.58 7.89
N PHE A 148 13.75 -11.67 6.82
CA PHE A 148 14.02 -10.99 5.55
C PHE A 148 13.01 -9.88 5.35
N ASP A 149 13.47 -8.65 5.04
CA ASP A 149 12.59 -7.50 4.82
C ASP A 149 12.73 -6.99 3.37
N LEU A 150 11.68 -7.14 2.57
CA LEU A 150 11.60 -6.52 1.25
C LEU A 150 10.81 -5.20 1.38
N VAL A 151 11.54 -4.09 1.41
CA VAL A 151 10.98 -2.76 1.71
C VAL A 151 10.89 -1.94 0.43
N GLY A 152 9.75 -2.01 -0.23
CA GLY A 152 9.52 -1.43 -1.54
C GLY A 152 8.39 -0.40 -1.57
N ASN A 153 8.00 -0.04 -2.79
CA ASN A 153 6.94 0.91 -3.11
C ASN A 153 6.04 0.39 -4.23
N ASN A 154 4.91 1.07 -4.47
CA ASN A 154 4.04 0.79 -5.63
C ASN A 154 4.56 1.41 -6.95
N MET A 155 5.73 2.00 -6.93
CA MET A 155 6.44 2.53 -8.09
C MET A 155 7.83 1.91 -8.16
N PRO A 156 8.31 1.51 -9.35
CA PRO A 156 9.58 0.76 -9.49
C PRO A 156 10.81 1.66 -9.43
N VAL A 157 10.63 2.96 -9.45
CA VAL A 157 11.69 3.97 -9.47
C VAL A 157 11.53 4.96 -8.33
N PHE A 158 12.59 5.72 -8.02
CA PHE A 158 12.58 6.73 -6.98
C PHE A 158 13.00 8.11 -7.52
N PHE A 159 12.79 9.18 -6.73
CA PHE A 159 13.06 10.58 -7.14
C PHE A 159 14.53 10.91 -7.35
N ILE A 160 15.42 10.20 -6.69
CA ILE A 160 16.84 10.53 -6.58
C ILE A 160 17.71 9.31 -6.81
N GLN A 161 18.89 9.55 -7.36
CA GLN A 161 19.90 8.53 -7.64
C GLN A 161 20.81 8.26 -6.42
N ASP A 162 21.05 9.27 -5.59
CA ASP A 162 21.93 9.19 -4.42
C ASP A 162 21.17 9.54 -3.13
N GLY A 163 21.31 8.71 -2.12
CA GLY A 163 20.63 8.86 -0.82
C GLY A 163 20.98 10.13 -0.05
N ILE A 164 22.08 10.82 -0.40
CA ILE A 164 22.42 12.12 0.22
C ILE A 164 21.34 13.18 -0.04
N LYS A 165 20.57 13.05 -1.13
CA LYS A 165 19.48 13.96 -1.50
C LYS A 165 18.14 13.59 -0.81
N PHE A 166 18.08 12.47 -0.07
CA PHE A 166 16.84 12.01 0.52
C PHE A 166 16.21 13.02 1.49
N PRO A 167 16.97 13.64 2.43
CA PRO A 167 16.40 14.67 3.28
C PRO A 167 15.84 15.85 2.49
N ASP A 168 16.51 16.26 1.41
CA ASP A 168 16.11 17.43 0.61
C ASP A 168 14.79 17.18 -0.15
N VAL A 169 14.62 16.04 -0.81
CA VAL A 169 13.37 15.69 -1.49
C VAL A 169 12.21 15.57 -0.51
N ILE A 170 12.47 15.05 0.69
CA ILE A 170 11.43 14.94 1.72
C ILE A 170 11.08 16.30 2.30
N HIS A 171 12.05 17.15 2.60
CA HIS A 171 11.79 18.54 3.03
C HIS A 171 11.01 19.33 1.98
N ALA A 172 11.33 19.15 0.69
CA ALA A 172 10.60 19.76 -0.40
C ALA A 172 9.14 19.31 -0.49
N GLY A 173 8.86 18.03 -0.19
CA GLY A 173 7.51 17.45 -0.24
C GLY A 173 6.70 17.57 1.05
N LYS A 174 7.33 17.95 2.18
CA LYS A 174 6.65 18.12 3.46
C LYS A 174 5.99 19.51 3.56
N PRO A 175 5.07 19.72 4.51
CA PRO A 175 4.53 21.05 4.81
C PRO A 175 5.61 22.09 5.03
N HIS A 176 5.35 23.34 4.61
CA HIS A 176 6.29 24.44 4.81
C HIS A 176 6.57 24.66 6.29
N PRO A 177 7.83 24.88 6.70
CA PRO A 177 8.21 24.93 8.12
C PRO A 177 7.66 26.14 8.87
N ASP A 178 7.21 27.21 8.16
CA ASP A 178 6.66 28.42 8.76
C ASP A 178 5.16 28.32 9.10
N ARG A 179 4.40 27.46 8.39
CA ARG A 179 2.93 27.38 8.51
C ARG A 179 2.37 25.98 8.59
N GLU A 180 3.20 24.98 8.34
CA GLU A 180 2.83 23.55 8.29
C GLU A 180 1.70 23.25 7.29
N ILE A 181 1.71 23.93 6.14
CA ILE A 181 0.84 23.72 4.97
C ILE A 181 1.68 23.64 3.69
N PRO A 182 1.21 22.94 2.64
CA PRO A 182 0.04 22.05 2.57
C PRO A 182 0.31 20.68 3.21
N GLN A 183 -0.74 20.01 3.65
CA GLN A 183 -0.65 18.68 4.24
C GLN A 183 -0.73 17.61 3.15
N ALA A 184 0.27 16.71 3.09
CA ALA A 184 0.26 15.50 2.25
C ALA A 184 -0.16 15.72 0.79
N GLN A 185 0.35 16.77 0.15
CA GLN A 185 0.05 17.10 -1.24
C GLN A 185 1.32 17.48 -1.98
N THR A 186 1.37 17.14 -3.28
CA THR A 186 2.44 17.55 -4.20
C THR A 186 2.19 18.93 -4.82
N ALA A 187 1.02 19.51 -4.62
CA ALA A 187 0.59 20.80 -5.17
C ALA A 187 1.16 21.98 -4.40
N HIS A 188 2.49 22.14 -4.35
CA HIS A 188 3.14 23.29 -3.77
C HIS A 188 4.51 23.60 -4.38
N ASP A 189 4.94 24.86 -4.30
CA ASP A 189 6.13 25.36 -4.98
C ASP A 189 7.42 24.63 -4.59
N THR A 190 7.61 24.27 -3.31
CA THR A 190 8.86 23.65 -2.85
C THR A 190 9.10 22.27 -3.46
N PHE A 191 8.07 21.47 -3.60
CA PHE A 191 8.17 20.16 -4.25
C PHE A 191 8.56 20.32 -5.73
N TRP A 192 7.85 21.18 -6.45
CA TRP A 192 8.08 21.41 -7.86
C TRP A 192 9.39 22.18 -8.15
N ASP A 193 9.83 23.02 -7.20
CA ASP A 193 11.15 23.64 -7.27
C ASP A 193 12.25 22.58 -7.23
N PHE A 194 12.19 21.67 -6.24
CA PHE A 194 13.13 20.55 -6.14
C PHE A 194 13.14 19.71 -7.42
N VAL A 195 11.98 19.26 -7.89
CA VAL A 195 11.85 18.42 -9.10
C VAL A 195 12.41 19.10 -10.32
N SER A 196 12.11 20.40 -10.52
CA SER A 196 12.58 21.16 -11.70
C SER A 196 14.09 21.44 -11.69
N LEU A 197 14.73 21.39 -10.52
CA LEU A 197 16.18 21.57 -10.37
C LEU A 197 16.94 20.24 -10.34
N HIS A 198 16.27 19.13 -10.04
CA HIS A 198 16.81 17.77 -10.01
C HIS A 198 16.12 16.93 -11.09
N THR A 199 16.55 17.08 -12.32
CA THR A 199 15.91 16.44 -13.50
C THR A 199 15.94 14.92 -13.46
N GLU A 200 16.80 14.30 -12.66
CA GLU A 200 16.78 12.86 -12.35
C GLU A 200 15.43 12.38 -11.77
N ALA A 201 14.65 13.29 -11.14
CA ALA A 201 13.35 12.99 -10.60
C ALA A 201 12.24 12.85 -11.66
N THR A 202 12.49 13.24 -12.91
CA THR A 202 11.45 13.33 -13.95
C THR A 202 10.75 11.99 -14.17
N HIS A 203 11.47 10.89 -14.30
CA HIS A 203 10.87 9.57 -14.51
C HIS A 203 9.93 9.19 -13.37
N HIS A 204 10.38 9.34 -12.11
CA HIS A 204 9.53 9.05 -10.94
C HIS A 204 8.30 9.97 -10.88
N VAL A 205 8.45 11.25 -11.23
CA VAL A 205 7.33 12.22 -11.23
C VAL A 205 6.27 11.84 -12.25
N MET A 206 6.64 11.31 -13.43
CA MET A 206 5.68 10.75 -14.39
C MET A 206 4.85 9.64 -13.72
N TRP A 207 5.48 8.70 -13.01
CA TRP A 207 4.78 7.67 -12.25
C TRP A 207 3.87 8.27 -11.16
N ALA A 208 4.31 9.28 -10.43
CA ALA A 208 3.55 9.91 -9.36
C ALA A 208 2.35 10.69 -9.88
N MET A 209 2.45 11.31 -11.07
CA MET A 209 1.36 12.05 -11.71
C MET A 209 0.38 11.13 -12.44
N SER A 210 0.79 9.93 -12.83
CA SER A 210 -0.11 8.93 -13.40
C SER A 210 -1.17 8.43 -12.40
N ASP A 211 -2.10 7.62 -12.87
CA ASP A 211 -3.12 6.98 -12.04
C ASP A 211 -2.53 6.07 -10.94
N ARG A 212 -1.27 5.62 -11.10
CA ARG A 212 -0.56 4.82 -10.06
C ARG A 212 -0.32 5.59 -8.76
N GLY A 213 -0.33 6.93 -8.80
CA GLY A 213 -0.28 7.81 -7.63
C GLY A 213 -1.57 7.80 -6.78
N ILE A 214 -2.68 7.28 -7.32
CA ILE A 214 -4.00 7.25 -6.68
C ILE A 214 -4.65 5.84 -6.79
N PRO A 215 -4.04 4.78 -6.24
CA PRO A 215 -4.56 3.43 -6.36
C PRO A 215 -5.96 3.31 -5.78
N ARG A 216 -6.79 2.42 -6.37
CA ARG A 216 -8.15 2.14 -5.87
C ARG A 216 -8.12 1.50 -4.49
N SER A 217 -7.14 0.65 -4.23
CA SER A 217 -6.99 -0.14 -3.01
C SER A 217 -5.57 -0.65 -2.88
N TYR A 218 -5.15 -0.99 -1.67
CA TYR A 218 -3.89 -1.72 -1.49
C TYR A 218 -3.88 -3.05 -2.27
N ARG A 219 -5.01 -3.75 -2.38
CA ARG A 219 -5.11 -5.02 -3.13
C ARG A 219 -4.97 -4.88 -4.64
N THR A 220 -5.05 -3.67 -5.20
CA THR A 220 -5.07 -3.38 -6.64
C THR A 220 -3.92 -2.49 -7.09
N MET A 221 -2.83 -2.44 -6.34
CA MET A 221 -1.59 -1.78 -6.72
C MET A 221 -0.45 -2.79 -6.80
N GLU A 222 0.46 -2.57 -7.72
CA GLU A 222 1.73 -3.32 -7.76
C GLU A 222 2.64 -2.91 -6.60
N GLY A 223 3.66 -3.72 -6.37
CA GLY A 223 4.77 -3.37 -5.49
C GLY A 223 6.10 -3.74 -6.12
N PHE A 224 7.14 -2.99 -5.78
CA PHE A 224 8.47 -3.15 -6.35
C PHE A 224 9.52 -3.06 -5.26
N GLY A 225 10.56 -3.89 -5.35
CA GLY A 225 11.74 -3.77 -4.49
C GLY A 225 12.53 -2.50 -4.73
N VAL A 226 12.29 -1.80 -5.84
CA VAL A 226 12.93 -0.59 -6.36
C VAL A 226 14.37 -0.87 -6.79
N HIS A 227 15.21 -1.25 -5.84
CA HIS A 227 16.64 -1.53 -6.04
C HIS A 227 16.89 -2.83 -6.79
N THR A 228 18.08 -2.95 -7.35
CA THR A 228 18.63 -4.23 -7.77
C THR A 228 19.28 -4.89 -6.57
N PHE A 229 19.00 -6.18 -6.40
CA PHE A 229 19.66 -7.05 -5.42
C PHE A 229 20.52 -8.07 -6.15
N ARG A 230 21.46 -8.69 -5.42
CA ARG A 230 22.25 -9.82 -5.93
C ARG A 230 21.75 -11.11 -5.32
N LEU A 231 21.50 -12.09 -6.15
CA LEU A 231 21.15 -13.46 -5.74
C LEU A 231 22.38 -14.34 -5.79
N VAL A 232 22.44 -15.31 -4.88
CA VAL A 232 23.51 -16.32 -4.82
C VAL A 232 22.88 -17.69 -4.74
N ASN A 233 23.13 -18.56 -5.71
CA ASN A 233 22.65 -19.95 -5.71
C ASN A 233 23.51 -20.88 -4.84
N ALA A 234 23.13 -22.15 -4.77
CA ALA A 234 23.82 -23.17 -3.95
C ALA A 234 25.26 -23.43 -4.44
N GLU A 235 25.53 -23.27 -5.73
CA GLU A 235 26.83 -23.41 -6.37
C GLU A 235 27.72 -22.16 -6.19
N GLY A 236 27.12 -21.10 -5.69
CA GLY A 236 27.78 -19.82 -5.47
C GLY A 236 27.83 -18.93 -6.71
N GLU A 237 27.07 -19.25 -7.75
CA GLU A 237 26.89 -18.38 -8.91
C GLU A 237 25.96 -17.22 -8.55
N THR A 238 26.20 -16.05 -9.16
CA THR A 238 25.46 -14.81 -8.87
C THR A 238 24.60 -14.37 -10.05
N SER A 239 23.51 -13.69 -9.72
CA SER A 239 22.62 -13.03 -10.67
C SER A 239 22.09 -11.73 -10.04
N LEU A 240 21.81 -10.73 -10.85
CA LEU A 240 21.12 -9.52 -10.41
C LEU A 240 19.61 -9.68 -10.53
N VAL A 241 18.85 -9.08 -9.62
CA VAL A 241 17.38 -9.22 -9.59
C VAL A 241 16.67 -7.93 -9.22
N LYS A 242 15.54 -7.68 -9.89
CA LYS A 242 14.50 -6.73 -9.42
C LYS A 242 13.27 -7.51 -8.97
N PHE A 243 12.74 -7.19 -7.78
CA PHE A 243 11.56 -7.85 -7.22
C PHE A 243 10.29 -7.09 -7.56
N HIS A 244 9.24 -7.82 -7.93
CA HIS A 244 7.92 -7.32 -8.28
C HIS A 244 6.83 -8.00 -7.45
N TRP A 245 5.84 -7.24 -6.99
CA TRP A 245 4.59 -7.75 -6.44
C TRP A 245 3.47 -7.49 -7.43
N LYS A 246 2.93 -8.52 -8.02
CA LYS A 246 1.81 -8.43 -8.97
C LYS A 246 0.49 -8.77 -8.27
N PRO A 247 -0.47 -7.82 -8.15
CA PRO A 247 -1.72 -8.09 -7.46
C PRO A 247 -2.59 -9.05 -8.27
N VAL A 248 -3.13 -10.10 -7.62
CA VAL A 248 -4.04 -11.06 -8.25
C VAL A 248 -5.35 -10.40 -8.69
N ALA A 249 -5.76 -9.37 -7.98
CA ALA A 249 -6.95 -8.59 -8.31
C ALA A 249 -6.79 -7.66 -9.53
N GLY A 250 -5.58 -7.61 -10.13
CA GLY A 250 -5.24 -6.65 -11.19
C GLY A 250 -4.90 -5.26 -10.66
N VAL A 251 -4.33 -4.42 -11.54
CA VAL A 251 -3.92 -3.05 -11.19
C VAL A 251 -5.04 -2.09 -11.52
N HIS A 252 -5.53 -1.34 -10.53
CA HIS A 252 -6.66 -0.42 -10.70
C HIS A 252 -6.49 0.82 -9.83
N SER A 253 -6.89 1.97 -10.37
CA SER A 253 -6.79 3.27 -9.70
C SER A 253 -8.14 3.96 -9.56
N LEU A 254 -8.17 4.98 -8.70
CA LEU A 254 -9.25 5.95 -8.65
C LEU A 254 -9.10 6.92 -9.84
N VAL A 255 -10.13 7.73 -10.10
CA VAL A 255 -9.98 8.97 -10.84
C VAL A 255 -9.75 10.10 -9.85
N TRP A 256 -9.19 11.24 -10.32
CA TRP A 256 -8.77 12.30 -9.39
C TRP A 256 -9.93 12.90 -8.58
N GLU A 257 -11.09 13.17 -9.22
CA GLU A 257 -12.29 13.64 -8.50
C GLU A 257 -12.70 12.65 -7.39
N GLU A 258 -12.70 11.35 -7.70
CA GLU A 258 -13.04 10.30 -6.72
C GLU A 258 -12.05 10.26 -5.55
N ALA A 259 -10.74 10.39 -5.83
CA ALA A 259 -9.70 10.41 -4.80
C ALA A 259 -9.87 11.60 -3.83
N GLN A 260 -10.24 12.78 -4.36
CA GLN A 260 -10.51 13.96 -3.54
C GLN A 260 -11.78 13.81 -2.70
N ILE A 261 -12.86 13.27 -3.27
CA ILE A 261 -14.09 12.96 -2.53
C ILE A 261 -13.79 11.97 -1.41
N ALA A 262 -13.06 10.89 -1.71
CA ALA A 262 -12.68 9.88 -0.73
C ALA A 262 -11.86 10.48 0.41
N ALA A 263 -10.86 11.32 0.12
CA ALA A 263 -10.03 11.99 1.12
C ALA A 263 -10.85 12.83 2.11
N GLY A 264 -11.92 13.47 1.62
CA GLY A 264 -12.79 14.30 2.45
C GLY A 264 -13.87 13.54 3.20
N VAL A 265 -14.42 12.49 2.63
CA VAL A 265 -15.58 11.75 3.18
C VAL A 265 -15.15 10.55 4.03
N ASP A 266 -14.11 9.85 3.62
CA ASP A 266 -13.55 8.70 4.31
C ASP A 266 -12.01 8.72 4.21
N PRO A 267 -11.32 9.47 5.06
CA PRO A 267 -9.86 9.51 5.04
C PRO A 267 -9.20 8.15 5.27
N ASP A 268 -9.93 7.17 5.80
CA ASP A 268 -9.48 5.80 6.06
C ASP A 268 -9.81 4.83 4.90
N PHE A 269 -10.05 5.31 3.69
CA PHE A 269 -10.63 4.56 2.58
C PHE A 269 -9.86 3.27 2.25
N HIS A 270 -8.55 3.33 2.04
CA HIS A 270 -7.72 2.15 1.75
C HIS A 270 -7.60 1.23 2.96
N ARG A 271 -7.46 1.80 4.14
CA ARG A 271 -7.37 1.09 5.41
C ARG A 271 -8.64 0.29 5.67
N ARG A 272 -9.80 0.90 5.43
CA ARG A 272 -11.13 0.28 5.56
C ARG A 272 -11.36 -0.81 4.52
N ASP A 273 -11.01 -0.56 3.25
CA ASP A 273 -11.14 -1.54 2.17
C ASP A 273 -10.36 -2.82 2.48
N MET A 274 -9.12 -2.68 2.99
CA MET A 274 -8.30 -3.81 3.40
C MET A 274 -8.91 -4.56 4.59
N ALA A 275 -9.28 -3.86 5.64
CA ALA A 275 -9.80 -4.48 6.87
C ALA A 275 -11.14 -5.17 6.64
N ASP A 276 -12.10 -4.48 5.98
CA ASP A 276 -13.42 -5.03 5.65
C ASP A 276 -13.30 -6.22 4.68
N GLY A 277 -12.36 -6.16 3.71
CA GLY A 277 -12.11 -7.24 2.76
C GLY A 277 -11.61 -8.51 3.45
N ILE A 278 -10.64 -8.40 4.33
CA ILE A 278 -10.12 -9.53 5.12
C ILE A 278 -11.23 -10.12 6.00
N ASP A 279 -11.98 -9.30 6.72
CA ASP A 279 -13.09 -9.75 7.57
C ASP A 279 -14.23 -10.41 6.78
N ALA A 280 -14.41 -10.02 5.51
CA ALA A 280 -15.38 -10.62 4.60
C ALA A 280 -14.88 -11.93 3.92
N GLY A 281 -13.63 -12.34 4.18
CA GLY A 281 -13.02 -13.52 3.56
C GLY A 281 -12.50 -13.28 2.14
N ALA A 282 -12.21 -12.02 1.77
CA ALA A 282 -11.56 -11.63 0.53
C ALA A 282 -10.14 -11.10 0.84
N PRO A 283 -9.15 -11.99 1.03
CA PRO A 283 -7.79 -11.61 1.37
C PRO A 283 -7.14 -10.78 0.26
N LEU A 284 -6.06 -10.06 0.60
CA LEU A 284 -5.20 -9.46 -0.40
C LEU A 284 -4.20 -10.51 -0.88
N GLU A 285 -4.11 -10.69 -2.19
CA GLU A 285 -3.21 -11.68 -2.77
C GLU A 285 -2.30 -11.05 -3.82
N TYR A 286 -1.03 -11.48 -3.78
CA TYR A 286 0.00 -11.03 -4.71
C TYR A 286 0.88 -12.20 -5.14
N GLU A 287 1.37 -12.15 -6.36
CA GLU A 287 2.48 -12.98 -6.81
C GLU A 287 3.80 -12.20 -6.63
N LEU A 288 4.79 -12.83 -5.99
CA LEU A 288 6.17 -12.34 -6.02
C LEU A 288 6.80 -12.74 -7.35
N GLY A 289 7.26 -11.76 -8.08
CA GLY A 289 8.01 -11.93 -9.31
C GLY A 289 9.46 -11.52 -9.17
N MET A 290 10.32 -12.16 -9.94
CA MET A 290 11.74 -11.88 -10.04
C MET A 290 12.11 -11.61 -11.50
N GLN A 291 12.63 -10.44 -11.79
CA GLN A 291 13.33 -10.11 -13.04
C GLN A 291 14.81 -10.41 -12.84
N VAL A 292 15.30 -11.49 -13.43
CA VAL A 292 16.67 -11.94 -13.23
C VAL A 292 17.53 -11.53 -14.42
N MET A 293 18.65 -10.88 -14.13
CA MET A 293 19.64 -10.43 -15.10
C MET A 293 21.02 -11.04 -14.79
N PRO A 294 21.91 -11.15 -15.77
CA PRO A 294 23.31 -11.54 -15.52
C PRO A 294 23.99 -10.58 -14.53
N ASP A 295 24.81 -11.13 -13.65
CA ASP A 295 25.70 -10.34 -12.79
C ASP A 295 27.00 -10.05 -13.58
N SER A 296 26.97 -8.96 -14.35
CA SER A 296 28.12 -8.48 -15.12
C SER A 296 29.05 -7.63 -14.26
N GLU A 297 30.32 -7.55 -14.63
CA GLU A 297 31.33 -6.76 -13.91
C GLU A 297 30.99 -5.25 -13.82
N ASP A 298 30.26 -4.74 -14.83
CA ASP A 298 29.84 -3.34 -14.91
C ASP A 298 28.41 -3.10 -14.39
N GLU A 299 27.72 -4.17 -13.96
CA GLU A 299 26.31 -4.13 -13.48
C GLU A 299 25.35 -3.43 -14.45
N MET A 300 25.68 -3.51 -15.76
CA MET A 300 24.86 -3.01 -16.85
C MET A 300 24.03 -4.12 -17.50
N PHE A 301 22.82 -3.80 -17.93
CA PHE A 301 21.97 -4.71 -18.70
C PHE A 301 21.29 -3.98 -19.84
N GLU A 302 21.55 -4.39 -21.09
CA GLU A 302 20.97 -3.77 -22.31
C GLU A 302 21.08 -2.24 -22.33
N GLY A 303 22.21 -1.70 -21.84
CA GLY A 303 22.46 -0.27 -21.75
C GLY A 303 21.82 0.44 -20.56
N ILE A 304 21.16 -0.30 -19.67
CA ILE A 304 20.56 0.21 -18.44
C ILE A 304 21.52 -0.06 -17.29
N ASP A 305 21.89 0.99 -16.54
CA ASP A 305 22.63 0.86 -15.30
C ASP A 305 21.70 0.34 -14.18
N LEU A 306 21.98 -0.86 -13.69
CA LEU A 306 21.15 -1.53 -12.70
C LEU A 306 21.31 -0.96 -11.29
N LEU A 307 22.30 -0.10 -11.05
CA LEU A 307 22.51 0.63 -9.81
C LEU A 307 21.75 1.97 -9.77
N ASP A 308 21.19 2.42 -10.90
CA ASP A 308 20.39 3.65 -10.96
C ASP A 308 18.95 3.38 -10.49
N PRO A 309 18.52 3.84 -9.28
CA PRO A 309 17.19 3.61 -8.77
C PRO A 309 16.10 4.43 -9.51
N THR A 310 16.45 5.23 -10.50
CA THR A 310 15.51 5.93 -11.39
C THR A 310 15.20 5.15 -12.67
N LYS A 311 15.77 3.95 -12.83
CA LYS A 311 15.63 3.12 -14.03
C LYS A 311 14.86 1.83 -13.75
N ILE A 312 14.11 1.40 -14.76
CA ILE A 312 13.46 0.08 -14.82
C ILE A 312 14.15 -0.78 -15.88
N VAL A 313 13.95 -2.06 -15.77
CA VAL A 313 14.18 -3.02 -16.87
C VAL A 313 12.80 -3.35 -17.46
N PRO A 314 12.49 -2.99 -18.73
CA PRO A 314 11.25 -3.40 -19.37
C PRO A 314 11.05 -4.92 -19.35
N GLU A 315 9.81 -5.39 -19.14
CA GLU A 315 9.53 -6.83 -19.05
C GLU A 315 9.83 -7.57 -20.36
N GLU A 316 9.86 -6.86 -21.49
CA GLU A 316 10.24 -7.37 -22.81
C GLU A 316 11.74 -7.72 -22.91
N LEU A 317 12.59 -7.09 -22.09
CA LEU A 317 14.04 -7.38 -22.03
C LEU A 317 14.37 -8.46 -21.02
N ALA A 318 13.67 -8.52 -19.90
CA ALA A 318 13.81 -9.56 -18.88
C ALA A 318 12.42 -9.90 -18.31
N GLU A 319 11.94 -11.10 -18.57
CA GLU A 319 10.61 -11.55 -18.12
C GLU A 319 10.54 -11.66 -16.59
N VAL A 320 9.40 -11.28 -16.02
CA VAL A 320 9.11 -11.43 -14.59
C VAL A 320 8.67 -12.87 -14.30
N GLN A 321 9.54 -13.64 -13.67
CA GLN A 321 9.25 -15.01 -13.25
C GLN A 321 8.53 -15.04 -11.91
N LEU A 322 7.34 -15.61 -11.83
CA LEU A 322 6.58 -15.73 -10.59
C LEU A 322 7.17 -16.84 -9.71
N VAL A 323 7.55 -16.50 -8.47
CA VAL A 323 8.29 -17.41 -7.57
C VAL A 323 7.53 -17.75 -6.27
N GLY A 324 6.40 -17.11 -6.00
CA GLY A 324 5.58 -17.44 -4.84
C GLY A 324 4.37 -16.52 -4.69
N ARG A 325 3.40 -16.97 -3.88
CA ARG A 325 2.17 -16.25 -3.59
C ARG A 325 2.14 -15.75 -2.15
N LEU A 326 1.84 -14.49 -1.99
CA LEU A 326 1.53 -13.81 -0.74
C LEU A 326 0.02 -13.75 -0.56
N THR A 327 -0.49 -14.18 0.58
CA THR A 327 -1.91 -14.05 0.98
C THR A 327 -1.99 -13.35 2.32
N LEU A 328 -2.65 -12.18 2.37
CA LEU A 328 -2.88 -11.41 3.60
C LEU A 328 -4.34 -11.61 4.03
N ASP A 329 -4.54 -12.41 5.07
CA ASP A 329 -5.85 -12.93 5.47
C ASP A 329 -6.24 -12.61 6.90
N ARG A 330 -5.41 -11.88 7.65
CA ARG A 330 -5.67 -11.55 9.05
C ARG A 330 -5.31 -10.11 9.39
N ASN A 331 -6.30 -9.39 9.92
CA ASN A 331 -6.11 -8.05 10.46
C ASN A 331 -5.26 -8.07 11.74
N PRO A 332 -4.50 -7.00 12.05
CA PRO A 332 -3.83 -6.85 13.34
C PRO A 332 -4.85 -6.91 14.49
N THR A 333 -4.44 -7.50 15.61
CA THR A 333 -5.23 -7.52 16.83
C THR A 333 -5.15 -6.19 17.57
N ASN A 334 -3.96 -5.56 17.54
CA ASN A 334 -3.71 -4.26 18.13
C ASN A 334 -2.84 -3.41 17.19
N TYR A 335 -3.40 -2.32 16.69
CA TYR A 335 -2.73 -1.46 15.72
C TYR A 335 -1.41 -0.89 16.26
N PHE A 336 -1.39 -0.43 17.53
CA PHE A 336 -0.17 0.17 18.09
C PHE A 336 0.94 -0.86 18.27
N ALA A 337 0.64 -1.98 18.91
CA ALA A 337 1.62 -3.02 19.20
C ALA A 337 2.20 -3.67 17.94
N GLU A 338 1.40 -3.80 16.87
CA GLU A 338 1.78 -4.51 15.65
C GLU A 338 2.14 -3.52 14.52
N THR A 339 1.21 -2.66 14.09
CA THR A 339 1.40 -1.79 12.93
C THR A 339 2.26 -0.56 13.23
N GLU A 340 2.07 0.07 14.41
CA GLU A 340 2.83 1.26 14.77
C GLU A 340 4.27 0.90 15.18
N GLN A 341 4.47 -0.20 15.90
CA GLN A 341 5.78 -0.61 16.41
C GLN A 341 6.59 -1.50 15.46
N VAL A 342 6.03 -1.97 14.35
CA VAL A 342 6.83 -2.74 13.38
C VAL A 342 7.99 -1.92 12.85
N ALA A 343 9.17 -2.53 12.82
CA ALA A 343 10.41 -1.99 12.27
C ALA A 343 10.83 -2.82 11.07
N PHE A 344 10.97 -2.17 9.91
CA PHE A 344 11.54 -2.77 8.71
C PHE A 344 12.97 -2.28 8.52
N HIS A 345 13.81 -3.11 7.92
CA HIS A 345 15.18 -2.75 7.57
C HIS A 345 15.63 -3.46 6.30
N THR A 346 16.06 -2.71 5.29
CA THR A 346 16.51 -3.26 4.00
C THR A 346 17.75 -4.17 4.12
N GLY A 347 18.48 -4.07 5.22
CA GLY A 347 19.63 -4.92 5.56
C GLY A 347 19.26 -6.19 6.34
N ASN A 348 17.96 -6.44 6.62
CA ASN A 348 17.54 -7.75 7.11
C ASN A 348 17.51 -8.71 5.92
N LEU A 349 18.57 -9.47 5.76
CA LEU A 349 18.82 -10.37 4.64
C LEU A 349 18.98 -11.81 5.14
N VAL A 350 18.77 -12.77 4.26
CA VAL A 350 19.01 -14.20 4.49
C VAL A 350 20.04 -14.73 3.49
N PRO A 351 20.70 -15.88 3.75
CA PRO A 351 21.61 -16.48 2.80
C PRO A 351 21.00 -16.60 1.40
N GLY A 352 21.75 -16.21 0.38
CA GLY A 352 21.28 -16.23 -1.01
C GLY A 352 20.72 -14.93 -1.56
N ILE A 353 20.61 -13.86 -0.73
CA ILE A 353 20.19 -12.52 -1.16
C ILE A 353 21.18 -11.50 -0.60
N GLU A 354 21.75 -10.66 -1.45
CA GLU A 354 22.68 -9.59 -1.09
C GLU A 354 22.20 -8.25 -1.65
N VAL A 355 22.68 -7.15 -1.09
CA VAL A 355 22.49 -5.80 -1.63
C VAL A 355 23.53 -5.50 -2.69
N THR A 356 23.31 -4.44 -3.47
CA THR A 356 24.26 -3.90 -4.45
C THR A 356 24.83 -2.56 -3.98
N ASP A 357 25.72 -1.99 -4.77
CA ASP A 357 26.35 -0.69 -4.49
C ASP A 357 25.48 0.51 -4.93
N ASP A 358 24.19 0.30 -5.20
CA ASP A 358 23.22 1.38 -5.43
C ASP A 358 23.31 2.43 -4.32
N PRO A 359 23.63 3.72 -4.63
CA PRO A 359 23.90 4.73 -3.61
C PRO A 359 22.69 5.05 -2.72
N LEU A 360 21.48 4.89 -3.25
CA LEU A 360 20.26 5.06 -2.46
C LEU A 360 20.04 3.85 -1.53
N MET A 361 20.30 2.63 -1.99
CA MET A 361 20.23 1.43 -1.15
C MET A 361 21.22 1.52 0.02
N GLN A 362 22.45 1.89 -0.25
CA GLN A 362 23.51 2.02 0.78
C GLN A 362 23.11 3.02 1.88
N ALA A 363 22.52 4.16 1.51
CA ALA A 363 22.02 5.13 2.49
C ALA A 363 20.85 4.57 3.34
N ARG A 364 19.99 3.75 2.74
CA ARG A 364 18.89 3.09 3.44
C ARG A 364 19.35 2.08 4.50
N LEU A 365 20.51 1.42 4.28
CA LEU A 365 21.10 0.49 5.27
C LEU A 365 21.41 1.17 6.60
N PHE A 366 21.76 2.45 6.59
CA PHE A 366 21.94 3.23 7.81
C PHE A 366 20.63 3.77 8.36
N SER A 367 19.83 4.44 7.50
CA SER A 367 18.67 5.23 7.92
C SER A 367 17.63 4.40 8.66
N TYR A 368 17.35 3.16 8.23
CA TYR A 368 16.33 2.31 8.86
C TYR A 368 16.73 1.80 10.24
N LEU A 369 18.01 1.67 10.55
CA LEU A 369 18.49 1.38 11.92
C LEU A 369 18.42 2.62 12.80
N ASP A 370 18.96 3.74 12.30
CA ASP A 370 19.06 4.98 13.05
C ASP A 370 17.68 5.50 13.53
N THR A 371 16.71 5.55 12.65
CA THR A 371 15.37 6.05 12.99
C THR A 371 14.66 5.21 14.06
N GLN A 372 14.88 3.89 14.11
CA GLN A 372 14.23 3.00 15.08
C GLN A 372 14.76 3.22 16.51
N LEU A 373 16.01 3.62 16.68
CA LEU A 373 16.59 3.85 18.01
C LEU A 373 15.79 4.87 18.82
N THR A 374 15.43 5.99 18.18
CA THR A 374 14.62 7.03 18.84
C THR A 374 13.14 6.67 18.84
N ARG A 375 12.60 6.23 17.71
CA ARG A 375 11.15 5.99 17.55
C ARG A 375 10.65 4.86 18.45
N LEU A 376 11.43 3.80 18.63
CA LEU A 376 11.06 2.61 19.41
C LEU A 376 11.77 2.51 20.76
N GLY A 377 12.52 3.55 21.15
CA GLY A 377 13.03 3.72 22.50
C GLY A 377 14.27 2.91 22.85
N GLY A 378 15.15 2.65 21.90
CA GLY A 378 16.46 2.04 22.18
C GLY A 378 16.83 0.87 21.25
N PRO A 379 18.00 0.25 21.48
CA PRO A 379 18.57 -0.75 20.56
C PRO A 379 17.82 -2.09 20.55
N ASN A 380 17.05 -2.39 21.59
CA ASN A 380 16.34 -3.66 21.73
C ASN A 380 14.95 -3.66 21.05
N PHE A 381 14.70 -2.82 20.07
CA PHE A 381 13.44 -2.79 19.31
C PHE A 381 13.16 -4.10 18.55
N THR A 382 14.19 -4.90 18.27
CA THR A 382 14.07 -6.24 17.67
C THR A 382 13.42 -7.26 18.60
N GLN A 383 13.37 -6.97 19.91
CA GLN A 383 12.70 -7.81 20.91
C GLN A 383 11.20 -7.49 21.08
N LEU A 384 10.69 -6.44 20.44
CA LEU A 384 9.24 -6.23 20.34
C LEU A 384 8.61 -7.40 19.56
N PRO A 385 7.50 -7.99 20.03
CA PRO A 385 6.96 -9.23 19.46
C PRO A 385 6.79 -9.20 17.93
N ILE A 386 6.35 -8.08 17.38
CA ILE A 386 6.17 -7.91 15.92
C ILE A 386 7.49 -7.88 15.15
N ASN A 387 8.59 -7.55 15.79
CA ASN A 387 9.92 -7.45 15.19
C ASN A 387 10.79 -8.69 15.44
N CYS A 388 10.38 -9.49 16.44
CA CYS A 388 11.14 -10.66 16.87
C CYS A 388 11.22 -11.71 15.74
N PRO A 389 12.41 -12.22 15.39
CA PRO A 389 12.53 -13.33 14.47
C PRO A 389 11.84 -14.59 14.99
N HIS A 390 11.34 -15.43 14.08
CA HIS A 390 10.90 -16.78 14.43
C HIS A 390 12.09 -17.76 14.51
N ALA A 391 13.20 -17.44 13.84
CA ALA A 391 14.47 -18.13 14.04
C ALA A 391 15.03 -17.86 15.45
N ALA A 392 15.77 -18.80 16.00
CA ALA A 392 16.40 -18.64 17.31
C ALA A 392 17.46 -17.51 17.26
N VAL A 393 17.35 -16.58 18.22
CA VAL A 393 18.35 -15.51 18.40
C VAL A 393 19.31 -15.89 19.51
N ASN A 394 20.59 -15.84 19.20
CA ASN A 394 21.65 -16.16 20.13
C ASN A 394 22.85 -15.21 19.91
N ASP A 395 22.68 -13.97 20.34
CA ASP A 395 23.66 -12.89 20.18
C ASP A 395 24.37 -12.57 21.50
N ASN A 396 25.35 -11.68 21.45
CA ASN A 396 26.06 -11.18 22.61
C ASN A 396 25.61 -9.77 23.03
N LEU A 397 24.44 -9.33 22.59
CA LEU A 397 23.87 -8.01 22.87
C LEU A 397 23.07 -8.07 24.18
N ARG A 398 23.69 -7.70 25.30
CA ARG A 398 23.17 -7.99 26.64
C ARG A 398 22.37 -6.88 27.29
N ASP A 399 22.69 -5.63 27.00
CA ASP A 399 22.19 -4.48 27.76
C ASP A 399 21.42 -3.48 26.87
N GLY A 400 21.06 -2.36 27.40
CA GLY A 400 20.37 -1.28 26.72
C GLY A 400 18.88 -1.19 27.11
N MET A 401 18.26 -0.06 26.81
CA MET A 401 16.85 0.19 27.13
C MET A 401 15.94 -0.89 26.54
N HIS A 402 14.97 -1.31 27.35
CA HIS A 402 13.95 -2.32 27.00
C HIS A 402 14.52 -3.71 26.69
N GLN A 403 15.72 -4.05 27.24
CA GLN A 403 16.19 -5.41 27.22
C GLN A 403 15.20 -6.32 27.98
N THR A 404 14.60 -7.29 27.28
CA THR A 404 13.58 -8.19 27.85
C THR A 404 14.08 -9.63 27.97
N LEU A 405 15.12 -10.00 27.20
CA LEU A 405 15.69 -11.33 27.26
C LEU A 405 16.60 -11.47 28.47
N ILE A 406 16.47 -12.61 29.15
CA ILE A 406 17.33 -12.97 30.29
C ILE A 406 18.44 -13.87 29.77
N HIS A 407 19.54 -13.26 29.38
CA HIS A 407 20.71 -13.99 28.92
C HIS A 407 21.41 -14.73 30.04
N GLN A 408 21.98 -15.88 29.72
CA GLN A 408 22.81 -16.67 30.63
C GLN A 408 24.27 -16.59 30.17
N GLY A 409 25.15 -17.01 31.09
CA GLY A 409 26.59 -17.02 30.85
C GLY A 409 27.29 -15.74 31.28
N GLN A 410 28.62 -15.76 31.24
CA GLN A 410 29.52 -14.72 31.75
C GLN A 410 30.29 -14.01 30.63
N ALA A 411 30.33 -14.59 29.41
CA ALA A 411 31.19 -14.15 28.33
C ALA A 411 30.34 -13.59 27.15
N PRO A 412 29.93 -12.31 27.16
CA PRO A 412 29.25 -11.70 26.03
C PRO A 412 30.24 -11.26 24.94
N TYR A 413 31.22 -12.10 24.62
CA TYR A 413 32.30 -11.84 23.64
C TYR A 413 32.85 -13.14 23.07
N LEU A 414 33.45 -13.06 21.90
CA LEU A 414 34.18 -14.14 21.23
C LEU A 414 35.60 -13.69 20.85
N PRO A 415 36.56 -14.62 20.87
CA PRO A 415 36.49 -15.97 21.47
C PRO A 415 36.45 -15.92 22.98
N ASN A 416 35.86 -16.91 23.61
CA ASN A 416 35.89 -17.06 25.05
C ASN A 416 36.27 -18.53 25.43
N SER A 417 36.71 -18.71 26.66
CA SER A 417 36.99 -20.03 27.26
C SER A 417 36.24 -20.25 28.58
N VAL A 418 35.32 -19.33 28.90
CA VAL A 418 34.60 -19.31 30.19
C VAL A 418 33.25 -20.02 30.06
N ASP A 419 32.55 -19.80 28.93
CA ASP A 419 31.23 -20.35 28.64
C ASP A 419 31.31 -21.43 27.55
N ASP A 420 32.27 -22.35 27.64
CA ASP A 420 32.50 -23.43 26.66
C ASP A 420 32.67 -22.96 25.21
N ALA A 421 33.17 -21.73 25.01
CA ALA A 421 33.28 -21.05 23.73
C ALA A 421 31.96 -20.82 22.99
N LEU A 422 30.82 -20.76 23.71
CA LEU A 422 29.49 -20.56 23.15
C LEU A 422 28.95 -19.11 23.43
N PRO A 423 28.05 -18.58 22.54
CA PRO A 423 27.77 -19.08 21.19
C PRO A 423 28.99 -18.93 20.28
N THR A 424 29.14 -19.80 19.27
CA THR A 424 30.24 -19.74 18.29
C THR A 424 29.74 -19.29 16.93
N THR A 425 30.66 -18.90 16.04
CA THR A 425 30.35 -18.61 14.63
C THR A 425 30.03 -19.89 13.88
N ALA A 426 29.08 -19.81 12.94
CA ALA A 426 28.74 -20.89 12.03
C ALA A 426 29.56 -20.77 10.72
N THR A 427 29.70 -21.89 10.02
CA THR A 427 30.20 -21.94 8.64
C THR A 427 29.06 -21.78 7.64
N GLU A 428 29.38 -21.51 6.36
CA GLU A 428 28.37 -21.45 5.30
C GLU A 428 27.54 -22.77 5.20
N ALA A 429 28.21 -23.91 5.37
CA ALA A 429 27.54 -25.23 5.38
C ALA A 429 26.57 -25.42 6.56
N GLU A 430 26.73 -24.65 7.62
CA GLU A 430 25.85 -24.58 8.79
C GLU A 430 24.81 -23.45 8.70
N GLY A 431 24.68 -22.83 7.52
CA GLY A 431 23.67 -21.77 7.26
C GLY A 431 24.13 -20.34 7.57
N ALA A 432 25.42 -20.11 7.76
CA ALA A 432 25.90 -18.74 7.97
C ALA A 432 25.69 -17.87 6.72
N TYR A 433 25.30 -16.62 6.94
CA TYR A 433 25.34 -15.60 5.91
C TYR A 433 26.78 -15.20 5.63
N VAL A 434 27.26 -15.48 4.41
CA VAL A 434 28.62 -15.16 3.97
C VAL A 434 28.55 -14.21 2.79
N HIS A 435 29.13 -13.02 2.94
CA HIS A 435 29.25 -12.07 1.85
C HIS A 435 30.14 -12.59 0.75
N ARG A 436 29.72 -12.42 -0.48
CA ARG A 436 30.57 -12.73 -1.64
C ARG A 436 31.72 -11.73 -1.76
N PRO A 437 32.93 -12.19 -2.02
CA PRO A 437 34.04 -11.29 -2.34
C PRO A 437 33.79 -10.61 -3.68
N ILE A 438 33.67 -9.28 -3.66
CA ILE A 438 33.52 -8.45 -4.85
C ILE A 438 34.70 -7.47 -4.88
N GLU A 439 35.34 -7.32 -6.04
CA GLU A 439 36.37 -6.34 -6.21
C GLU A 439 35.78 -4.93 -6.24
N VAL A 440 36.29 -4.04 -5.41
CA VAL A 440 35.96 -2.62 -5.40
C VAL A 440 37.17 -1.82 -5.79
N SER A 441 37.08 -1.04 -6.87
CA SER A 441 38.20 -0.26 -7.39
C SER A 441 37.79 1.19 -7.67
N GLY A 442 38.78 2.10 -7.71
CA GLY A 442 38.60 3.50 -8.07
C GLY A 442 38.99 4.51 -7.00
N PRO A 443 39.11 5.80 -7.35
CA PRO A 443 39.42 6.87 -6.43
C PRO A 443 38.21 7.24 -5.56
N LYS A 444 38.44 7.70 -4.33
CA LYS A 444 37.38 8.26 -3.49
C LYS A 444 37.00 9.65 -4.00
N ILE A 445 35.87 9.78 -4.68
CA ILE A 445 35.36 11.03 -5.27
C ILE A 445 33.92 11.27 -4.92
N ARG A 446 33.42 12.49 -5.14
CA ARG A 446 32.01 12.85 -5.12
C ARG A 446 31.54 13.07 -6.55
N ALA A 447 31.01 12.04 -7.18
CA ALA A 447 30.48 12.09 -8.55
C ALA A 447 29.51 10.93 -8.78
N ASN A 448 28.56 11.10 -9.68
CA ASN A 448 27.78 10.00 -10.26
C ASN A 448 28.51 9.43 -11.49
N PRO A 449 28.28 8.18 -11.87
CA PRO A 449 28.75 7.65 -13.15
C PRO A 449 28.04 8.32 -14.32
N VAL A 450 28.67 8.37 -15.49
CA VAL A 450 28.07 8.94 -16.72
C VAL A 450 26.80 8.21 -17.14
N SER A 451 26.67 6.93 -16.81
CA SER A 451 25.47 6.12 -17.03
C SER A 451 24.21 6.67 -16.33
N PHE A 452 24.38 7.52 -15.30
CA PHE A 452 23.29 8.18 -14.59
C PHE A 452 22.82 9.50 -15.26
N ASP A 453 23.47 9.98 -16.30
CA ASP A 453 23.18 11.30 -16.91
C ASP A 453 21.89 11.32 -17.76
N ASP A 454 21.39 10.15 -18.16
CA ASP A 454 20.13 10.06 -18.91
C ASP A 454 18.91 10.13 -17.97
N HIS A 455 18.30 11.30 -17.86
CA HIS A 455 17.16 11.56 -17.00
C HIS A 455 15.80 11.44 -17.70
N PHE A 456 15.74 11.31 -19.03
CA PHE A 456 14.50 11.52 -19.80
C PHE A 456 14.05 10.34 -20.65
N SER A 457 14.95 9.49 -21.15
CA SER A 457 14.58 8.42 -22.10
C SER A 457 13.55 7.46 -21.52
N GLN A 458 13.68 7.08 -20.25
CA GLN A 458 12.70 6.20 -19.59
C GLN A 458 11.42 6.92 -19.15
N ALA A 459 11.45 8.22 -18.92
CA ALA A 459 10.24 9.03 -18.79
C ALA A 459 9.45 9.06 -20.10
N THR A 460 10.16 9.19 -21.26
CA THR A 460 9.58 9.05 -22.61
C THR A 460 9.02 7.64 -22.82
N LEU A 461 9.73 6.58 -22.40
CA LEU A 461 9.24 5.21 -22.45
C LEU A 461 7.92 5.07 -21.70
N PHE A 462 7.85 5.58 -20.47
CA PHE A 462 6.64 5.54 -19.67
C PHE A 462 5.48 6.23 -20.38
N TRP A 463 5.65 7.48 -20.81
CA TRP A 463 4.64 8.24 -21.55
C TRP A 463 4.15 7.54 -22.82
N LYS A 464 5.07 7.05 -23.65
CA LYS A 464 4.73 6.33 -24.89
C LYS A 464 3.97 5.02 -24.63
N SER A 465 4.13 4.43 -23.44
CA SER A 465 3.49 3.16 -23.05
C SER A 465 2.06 3.33 -22.54
N LEU A 466 1.67 4.54 -22.15
CA LEU A 466 0.34 4.84 -21.63
C LEU A 466 -0.72 4.80 -22.71
N SER A 467 -1.92 4.31 -22.35
CA SER A 467 -3.12 4.43 -23.18
C SER A 467 -3.58 5.89 -23.30
N ARG A 468 -4.49 6.16 -24.23
CA ARG A 468 -5.02 7.53 -24.43
C ARG A 468 -5.64 8.11 -23.17
N ILE A 469 -6.43 7.33 -22.43
CA ILE A 469 -7.08 7.82 -21.21
C ILE A 469 -6.07 8.08 -20.09
N GLU A 470 -5.07 7.23 -19.93
CA GLU A 470 -4.00 7.44 -18.95
C GLU A 470 -3.20 8.72 -19.26
N LYS A 471 -2.91 9.00 -20.53
CA LYS A 471 -2.25 10.24 -20.96
C LYS A 471 -3.07 11.49 -20.61
N ILE A 472 -4.39 11.43 -20.80
CA ILE A 472 -5.29 12.53 -20.44
C ILE A 472 -5.24 12.78 -18.93
N HIS A 473 -5.35 11.72 -18.12
CA HIS A 473 -5.29 11.83 -16.68
C HIS A 473 -3.93 12.39 -16.20
N GLU A 474 -2.85 12.03 -16.85
CA GLU A 474 -1.51 12.52 -16.51
C GLU A 474 -1.35 14.00 -16.86
N ILE A 475 -1.84 14.45 -18.03
CA ILE A 475 -1.90 15.88 -18.42
C ILE A 475 -2.71 16.67 -17.38
N GLU A 476 -3.90 16.16 -17.02
CA GLU A 476 -4.76 16.78 -15.99
C GLU A 476 -4.08 16.86 -14.65
N ALA A 477 -3.35 15.82 -14.24
CA ALA A 477 -2.61 15.79 -12.98
C ALA A 477 -1.50 16.83 -12.95
N PHE A 478 -0.66 16.91 -13.98
CA PHE A 478 0.37 17.96 -14.08
C PHE A 478 -0.25 19.35 -14.08
N THR A 479 -1.30 19.56 -14.86
CA THR A 479 -2.00 20.84 -14.93
C THR A 479 -2.59 21.25 -13.58
N PHE A 480 -3.22 20.31 -12.89
CA PHE A 480 -3.82 20.55 -11.58
C PHE A 480 -2.76 20.87 -10.51
N GLU A 481 -1.70 20.08 -10.43
CA GLU A 481 -0.67 20.24 -9.41
C GLU A 481 0.16 21.52 -9.65
N LEU A 482 0.61 21.73 -10.89
CA LEU A 482 1.36 22.93 -11.26
C LEU A 482 0.50 24.19 -11.22
N GLY A 483 -0.80 24.10 -11.54
CA GLY A 483 -1.74 25.21 -11.48
C GLY A 483 -1.96 25.78 -10.07
N LYS A 484 -1.55 25.02 -9.03
CA LYS A 484 -1.56 25.50 -7.63
C LYS A 484 -0.25 26.14 -7.18
N CYS A 485 0.80 26.07 -7.99
CA CYS A 485 2.06 26.76 -7.71
C CYS A 485 1.92 28.26 -7.99
N PHE A 486 2.48 29.07 -7.10
CA PHE A 486 2.47 30.53 -7.25
C PHE A 486 3.61 31.05 -8.15
N SER A 487 4.71 30.29 -8.27
CA SER A 487 5.88 30.69 -9.04
C SER A 487 5.81 30.21 -10.49
N GLN A 488 5.55 31.14 -11.42
CA GLN A 488 5.61 30.84 -12.85
C GLN A 488 7.01 30.38 -13.32
N THR A 489 8.07 30.80 -12.63
CA THR A 489 9.43 30.34 -12.94
C THR A 489 9.56 28.84 -12.72
N ILE A 490 8.97 28.31 -11.64
CA ILE A 490 8.95 26.87 -11.36
C ILE A 490 8.14 26.14 -12.42
N GLN A 491 6.93 26.62 -12.72
CA GLN A 491 6.09 26.05 -13.78
C GLN A 491 6.84 25.98 -15.12
N ALA A 492 7.51 27.06 -15.51
CA ALA A 492 8.28 27.12 -16.77
C ALA A 492 9.45 26.13 -16.79
N ARG A 493 10.16 25.92 -15.66
CA ARG A 493 11.25 24.92 -15.58
C ARG A 493 10.70 23.49 -15.69
N VAL A 494 9.57 23.21 -15.05
CA VAL A 494 8.92 21.89 -15.19
C VAL A 494 8.53 21.64 -16.63
N LEU A 495 7.95 22.64 -17.33
CA LEU A 495 7.64 22.52 -18.76
C LEU A 495 8.89 22.24 -19.61
N GLN A 496 10.07 22.79 -19.25
CA GLN A 496 11.34 22.46 -19.93
C GLN A 496 11.69 20.97 -19.78
N SER A 497 11.48 20.40 -18.60
CA SER A 497 11.68 18.95 -18.37
C SER A 497 10.67 18.12 -19.15
N LEU A 498 9.38 18.51 -19.14
CA LEU A 498 8.33 17.80 -19.89
C LEU A 498 8.58 17.85 -21.41
N ALA A 499 9.14 18.95 -21.92
CA ALA A 499 9.53 19.06 -23.33
C ALA A 499 10.64 18.07 -23.74
N GLN A 500 11.47 17.61 -22.79
CA GLN A 500 12.46 16.54 -23.05
C GLN A 500 11.82 15.14 -23.01
N VAL A 501 10.63 15.01 -22.40
CA VAL A 501 9.89 13.75 -22.32
C VAL A 501 9.05 13.55 -23.57
N ASP A 502 8.17 14.53 -23.88
CA ASP A 502 7.28 14.45 -25.04
C ASP A 502 6.70 15.83 -25.38
N ALA A 503 6.59 16.14 -26.68
CA ALA A 503 6.11 17.43 -27.15
C ALA A 503 4.60 17.62 -26.97
N GLU A 504 3.79 16.54 -27.13
CA GLU A 504 2.33 16.57 -26.93
C GLU A 504 2.01 16.80 -25.44
N LEU A 505 2.64 16.06 -24.55
CA LEU A 505 2.52 16.23 -23.10
C LEU A 505 2.85 17.68 -22.69
N CYS A 506 4.00 18.18 -23.12
CA CYS A 506 4.44 19.52 -22.78
C CYS A 506 3.47 20.59 -23.28
N ALA A 507 3.01 20.47 -24.53
CA ALA A 507 2.09 21.44 -25.14
C ALA A 507 0.74 21.46 -24.42
N ALA A 508 0.18 20.30 -24.09
CA ALA A 508 -1.11 20.20 -23.42
C ALA A 508 -1.06 20.75 -21.97
N VAL A 509 -0.01 20.44 -21.22
CA VAL A 509 0.18 20.99 -19.87
C VAL A 509 0.41 22.51 -19.93
N ALA A 510 1.22 23.00 -20.87
CA ALA A 510 1.46 24.43 -21.07
C ALA A 510 0.18 25.19 -21.41
N GLU A 511 -0.68 24.64 -22.29
CA GLU A 511 -2.00 25.18 -22.60
C GLU A 511 -2.88 25.29 -21.35
N GLY A 512 -2.95 24.21 -20.54
CA GLY A 512 -3.71 24.19 -19.29
C GLY A 512 -3.21 25.21 -18.24
N LEU A 513 -1.92 25.57 -18.28
CA LEU A 513 -1.32 26.59 -17.42
C LEU A 513 -1.37 28.00 -17.99
N GLY A 514 -1.75 28.15 -19.26
CA GLY A 514 -1.72 29.45 -19.97
C GLY A 514 -0.29 29.95 -20.21
N LEU A 515 0.68 29.07 -20.37
CA LEU A 515 2.10 29.36 -20.57
C LEU A 515 2.56 28.90 -21.97
N PRO A 516 3.62 29.51 -22.53
CA PRO A 516 4.20 29.03 -23.78
C PRO A 516 4.88 27.68 -23.58
N ALA A 517 4.63 26.75 -24.52
CA ALA A 517 5.34 25.46 -24.53
C ALA A 517 6.78 25.65 -25.03
N PRO A 518 7.80 25.24 -24.25
CA PRO A 518 9.18 25.24 -24.73
C PRO A 518 9.40 24.10 -25.74
N LEU A 519 10.44 24.27 -26.58
CA LEU A 519 10.91 23.19 -27.45
C LEU A 519 11.85 22.28 -26.67
N GLY A 520 11.75 20.97 -26.94
CA GLY A 520 12.62 19.93 -26.37
C GLY A 520 13.10 18.96 -27.43
N THR A 521 13.90 18.00 -27.02
CA THR A 521 14.44 16.92 -27.86
C THR A 521 14.16 15.56 -27.19
N PRO A 522 12.90 15.08 -27.19
CA PRO A 522 12.58 13.77 -26.62
C PRO A 522 13.37 12.65 -27.30
N ALA A 523 13.61 11.56 -26.59
CA ALA A 523 14.23 10.37 -27.16
C ALA A 523 13.33 9.79 -28.27
N GLU A 524 13.90 9.59 -29.48
CA GLU A 524 13.15 9.15 -30.67
C GLU A 524 12.97 7.63 -30.67
N ASP A 525 14.05 6.87 -30.44
CA ASP A 525 14.09 5.42 -30.55
C ASP A 525 13.69 4.72 -29.22
N VAL A 526 12.44 4.95 -28.79
CA VAL A 526 11.91 4.35 -27.57
C VAL A 526 10.73 3.45 -27.90
N THR A 527 10.86 2.16 -27.61
CA THR A 527 9.80 1.15 -27.81
C THR A 527 8.89 1.10 -26.59
N PRO A 528 7.55 1.31 -26.76
CA PRO A 528 6.61 1.19 -25.66
C PRO A 528 6.60 -0.21 -25.02
N SER A 529 6.36 -0.28 -23.72
CA SER A 529 6.18 -1.53 -22.96
C SER A 529 4.71 -1.66 -22.54
N ALA A 530 4.08 -2.76 -22.95
CA ALA A 530 2.68 -3.01 -22.61
C ALA A 530 2.44 -3.20 -21.10
N ALA A 531 3.46 -3.61 -20.35
CA ALA A 531 3.39 -3.82 -18.90
C ALA A 531 3.26 -2.50 -18.11
N LEU A 532 3.54 -1.35 -18.72
CA LEU A 532 3.48 -0.04 -18.06
C LEU A 532 2.08 0.58 -18.05
N SER A 533 1.17 0.16 -18.94
CA SER A 533 -0.25 0.58 -18.89
C SER A 533 -1.02 -0.21 -17.84
N GLN A 534 -1.94 0.48 -17.13
CA GLN A 534 -2.85 -0.16 -16.17
C GLN A 534 -4.15 -0.68 -16.83
N ILE A 535 -4.38 -0.38 -18.10
CA ILE A 535 -5.62 -0.80 -18.75
C ILE A 535 -5.56 -2.30 -19.03
N PRO A 536 -6.41 -3.11 -18.35
CA PRO A 536 -6.37 -4.54 -18.54
C PRO A 536 -6.87 -4.94 -19.94
N PRO A 537 -6.32 -6.00 -20.54
CA PRO A 537 -6.77 -6.48 -21.84
C PRO A 537 -8.19 -7.08 -21.81
N GLY A 538 -8.79 -7.22 -20.64
CA GLY A 538 -10.13 -7.77 -20.44
C GLY A 538 -10.58 -7.72 -18.98
N PRO A 539 -11.81 -8.20 -18.69
CA PRO A 539 -12.34 -8.16 -17.34
C PRO A 539 -11.58 -9.08 -16.40
N GLY A 540 -11.17 -8.54 -15.26
CA GLY A 540 -10.55 -9.26 -14.15
C GLY A 540 -11.55 -9.83 -13.15
N PRO A 541 -11.06 -10.43 -12.02
CA PRO A 541 -11.91 -10.95 -10.96
C PRO A 541 -12.65 -9.82 -10.22
N ILE A 542 -13.85 -10.14 -9.71
CA ILE A 542 -14.67 -9.19 -8.93
C ILE A 542 -14.64 -9.44 -7.42
N ALA A 543 -13.78 -10.33 -6.94
CA ALA A 543 -13.63 -10.61 -5.52
C ALA A 543 -13.31 -9.33 -4.73
N GLY A 544 -14.02 -9.11 -3.62
CA GLY A 544 -13.89 -7.91 -2.79
C GLY A 544 -14.50 -6.63 -3.37
N ARG A 545 -15.06 -6.65 -4.60
CA ARG A 545 -15.78 -5.49 -5.17
C ARG A 545 -17.09 -5.28 -4.47
N ILE A 546 -17.50 -4.02 -4.28
CA ILE A 546 -18.74 -3.66 -3.60
C ILE A 546 -19.77 -3.19 -4.63
N ILE A 547 -20.88 -3.91 -4.72
CA ILE A 547 -21.99 -3.59 -5.61
C ILE A 547 -23.14 -3.04 -4.79
N GLY A 548 -23.50 -1.78 -5.02
CA GLY A 548 -24.67 -1.13 -4.40
C GLY A 548 -25.95 -1.49 -5.15
N VAL A 549 -27.05 -1.75 -4.42
CA VAL A 549 -28.38 -1.92 -5.02
C VAL A 549 -29.35 -0.94 -4.40
N VAL A 550 -29.85 -0.02 -5.22
CA VAL A 550 -30.88 0.95 -4.84
C VAL A 550 -32.24 0.24 -4.78
N ALA A 551 -32.92 0.37 -3.65
CA ALA A 551 -34.21 -0.29 -3.42
C ALA A 551 -35.17 0.57 -2.57
N THR A 552 -36.46 0.29 -2.69
CA THR A 552 -37.55 0.84 -1.85
C THR A 552 -38.30 -0.29 -1.16
N SER A 553 -39.32 0.04 -0.38
CA SER A 553 -40.23 -0.97 0.20
C SER A 553 -41.02 -1.72 -0.87
N ALA A 554 -41.18 -1.16 -2.09
CA ALA A 554 -41.82 -1.77 -3.24
C ALA A 554 -40.87 -2.57 -4.14
N ALA A 555 -39.57 -2.59 -3.85
CA ALA A 555 -38.56 -3.21 -4.71
C ALA A 555 -38.74 -4.72 -4.88
N ASP A 556 -38.27 -5.25 -6.01
CA ASP A 556 -38.18 -6.69 -6.28
C ASP A 556 -37.06 -7.34 -5.44
N LEU A 557 -37.42 -7.76 -4.21
CA LEU A 557 -36.47 -8.45 -3.31
C LEU A 557 -36.05 -9.83 -3.86
N GLY A 558 -36.83 -10.43 -4.74
CA GLY A 558 -36.48 -11.70 -5.42
C GLY A 558 -35.33 -11.49 -6.42
N GLY A 559 -35.40 -10.44 -7.23
CA GLY A 559 -34.36 -10.03 -8.14
C GLY A 559 -33.04 -9.67 -7.39
N ILE A 560 -33.15 -8.89 -6.30
CA ILE A 560 -32.01 -8.60 -5.43
C ILE A 560 -31.33 -9.90 -4.94
N GLY A 561 -32.15 -10.87 -4.48
CA GLY A 561 -31.64 -12.16 -4.02
C GLY A 561 -31.04 -13.03 -5.13
N LYS A 562 -31.51 -12.92 -6.38
CA LYS A 562 -30.89 -13.59 -7.55
C LYS A 562 -29.53 -12.97 -7.86
N LEU A 563 -29.44 -11.64 -7.94
CA LEU A 563 -28.20 -10.91 -8.21
C LEU A 563 -27.15 -11.19 -7.12
N ARG A 564 -27.54 -11.11 -5.85
CA ARG A 564 -26.70 -11.41 -4.70
C ARG A 564 -26.00 -12.76 -4.85
N ARG A 565 -26.76 -13.83 -5.13
CA ARG A 565 -26.17 -15.17 -5.29
C ARG A 565 -25.12 -15.24 -6.39
N VAL A 566 -25.30 -14.50 -7.50
CA VAL A 566 -24.35 -14.52 -8.62
C VAL A 566 -23.06 -13.79 -8.26
N VAL A 567 -23.15 -12.62 -7.64
CA VAL A 567 -21.97 -11.79 -7.38
C VAL A 567 -21.21 -12.27 -6.14
N GLU A 568 -21.90 -12.70 -5.09
CA GLU A 568 -21.27 -13.24 -3.88
C GLU A 568 -20.61 -14.62 -4.12
N ALA A 569 -21.12 -15.41 -5.07
CA ALA A 569 -20.43 -16.64 -5.52
C ALA A 569 -19.07 -16.38 -6.18
N GLN A 570 -18.78 -15.15 -6.60
CA GLN A 570 -17.51 -14.71 -7.16
C GLN A 570 -16.72 -13.83 -6.17
N GLY A 571 -17.11 -13.83 -4.88
CA GLY A 571 -16.42 -13.11 -3.82
C GLY A 571 -16.72 -11.61 -3.74
N ALA A 572 -17.65 -11.07 -4.55
CA ALA A 572 -18.09 -9.68 -4.44
C ALA A 572 -19.06 -9.49 -3.26
N ILE A 573 -19.24 -8.24 -2.84
CA ILE A 573 -20.08 -7.87 -1.70
C ILE A 573 -21.27 -7.06 -2.22
N LEU A 574 -22.51 -7.53 -1.98
CA LEU A 574 -23.71 -6.78 -2.34
C LEU A 574 -24.28 -6.02 -1.15
N ARG A 575 -24.42 -4.69 -1.28
CA ARG A 575 -25.01 -3.80 -0.26
C ARG A 575 -26.28 -3.14 -0.79
N VAL A 576 -27.36 -3.16 0.00
CA VAL A 576 -28.62 -2.51 -0.36
C VAL A 576 -28.69 -1.11 0.22
N LEU A 577 -29.08 -0.15 -0.64
CA LEU A 577 -29.30 1.24 -0.32
C LEU A 577 -30.79 1.56 -0.39
N ALA A 578 -31.30 2.33 0.57
CA ALA A 578 -32.70 2.75 0.59
C ALA A 578 -32.86 4.15 1.20
N PRO A 579 -34.03 4.82 1.05
CA PRO A 579 -34.27 6.12 1.67
C PRO A 579 -34.13 6.12 3.20
N ALA A 580 -34.43 5.00 3.86
CA ALA A 580 -34.34 4.82 5.31
C ALA A 580 -33.64 3.51 5.67
N GLY A 581 -33.01 3.47 6.86
CA GLY A 581 -32.39 2.27 7.40
C GLY A 581 -33.39 1.20 7.84
N GLY A 582 -32.84 0.13 8.43
CA GLY A 582 -33.66 -1.01 8.93
C GLY A 582 -33.73 -2.16 7.94
N THR A 583 -34.91 -2.72 7.73
CA THR A 583 -35.13 -3.90 6.87
C THR A 583 -36.31 -3.66 5.94
N LEU A 584 -36.07 -3.79 4.64
CA LEU A 584 -37.14 -3.84 3.64
C LEU A 584 -37.85 -5.16 3.73
N LYS A 585 -39.21 -5.11 3.66
CA LYS A 585 -40.07 -6.27 3.77
C LYS A 585 -41.06 -6.29 2.61
N ARG A 586 -41.13 -7.40 1.86
CA ARG A 586 -42.13 -7.63 0.81
C ARG A 586 -42.53 -9.10 0.80
N GLY A 587 -43.76 -9.39 1.17
CA GLY A 587 -44.20 -10.77 1.36
C GLY A 587 -43.38 -11.48 2.45
N ARG A 588 -42.75 -12.60 2.10
CA ARG A 588 -41.81 -13.33 2.98
C ARG A 588 -40.36 -12.85 2.85
N GLY A 589 -40.05 -11.98 1.89
CA GLY A 589 -38.70 -11.46 1.67
C GLY A 589 -38.34 -10.42 2.72
N LEU A 590 -37.13 -10.55 3.25
CA LEU A 590 -36.51 -9.61 4.18
C LEU A 590 -35.12 -9.21 3.62
N GLN A 591 -34.85 -7.91 3.54
CA GLN A 591 -33.58 -7.40 3.05
C GLN A 591 -33.09 -6.27 3.98
N PRO A 592 -31.98 -6.48 4.73
CA PRO A 592 -31.36 -5.43 5.51
C PRO A 592 -30.86 -4.31 4.61
N VAL A 593 -31.03 -3.06 5.04
CA VAL A 593 -30.49 -1.88 4.40
C VAL A 593 -29.10 -1.61 4.99
N ALA A 594 -28.09 -1.64 4.13
CA ALA A 594 -26.71 -1.40 4.54
C ALA A 594 -26.39 0.09 4.69
N ARG A 595 -26.95 0.92 3.80
CA ARG A 595 -26.78 2.39 3.79
C ARG A 595 -28.08 3.08 3.43
N THR A 596 -28.29 4.26 3.97
CA THR A 596 -29.29 5.19 3.45
C THR A 596 -28.66 6.10 2.40
N PHE A 597 -29.49 6.74 1.55
CA PHE A 597 -28.95 7.73 0.58
C PHE A 597 -28.22 8.88 1.27
N LEU A 598 -28.61 9.23 2.51
CA LEU A 598 -27.93 10.22 3.33
C LEU A 598 -26.51 9.81 3.70
N THR A 599 -26.29 8.52 3.96
CA THR A 599 -25.01 7.98 4.49
C THR A 599 -24.14 7.31 3.43
N ALA A 600 -24.69 7.07 2.22
CA ALA A 600 -23.95 6.48 1.11
C ALA A 600 -23.15 7.54 0.33
N ARG A 601 -22.04 7.12 -0.24
CA ARG A 601 -21.24 7.90 -1.20
C ARG A 601 -20.80 6.98 -2.35
N SER A 602 -20.63 7.56 -3.53
CA SER A 602 -20.22 6.85 -4.75
C SER A 602 -18.92 6.08 -4.59
N ILE A 603 -18.00 6.61 -3.77
CA ILE A 603 -16.69 6.01 -3.49
C ILE A 603 -16.78 4.63 -2.84
N GLU A 604 -17.87 4.33 -2.11
CA GLU A 604 -18.06 3.05 -1.44
C GLU A 604 -18.35 1.88 -2.40
N PHE A 605 -18.69 2.17 -3.67
CA PHE A 605 -19.20 1.18 -4.61
C PHE A 605 -18.36 1.13 -5.89
N ASP A 606 -18.09 -0.10 -6.34
CA ASP A 606 -17.47 -0.36 -7.65
C ASP A 606 -18.51 -0.41 -8.77
N ALA A 607 -19.79 -0.71 -8.43
CA ALA A 607 -20.91 -0.63 -9.33
C ALA A 607 -22.20 -0.25 -8.57
N MET A 608 -23.17 0.30 -9.29
CA MET A 608 -24.49 0.62 -8.75
C MET A 608 -25.60 -0.01 -9.61
N VAL A 609 -26.61 -0.59 -8.98
CA VAL A 609 -27.74 -1.19 -9.67
C VAL A 609 -29.04 -0.66 -9.09
N VAL A 610 -30.00 -0.28 -9.94
CA VAL A 610 -31.30 0.21 -9.52
C VAL A 610 -32.36 -0.89 -9.73
N ALA A 611 -33.01 -1.28 -8.66
CA ALA A 611 -33.97 -2.39 -8.66
C ALA A 611 -35.32 -1.98 -9.23
N ASP A 612 -36.05 -2.96 -9.78
CA ASP A 612 -37.51 -2.82 -10.09
C ASP A 612 -38.31 -2.48 -8.82
N GLY A 613 -39.34 -1.68 -8.96
CA GLY A 613 -40.16 -1.15 -7.86
C GLY A 613 -39.59 0.12 -7.25
N THR A 614 -38.80 0.88 -8.00
CA THR A 614 -38.21 2.16 -7.60
C THR A 614 -38.70 3.36 -8.39
N ALA A 615 -39.60 3.16 -9.35
CA ALA A 615 -40.16 4.26 -10.13
C ALA A 615 -40.74 5.38 -9.24
N GLY A 616 -40.47 6.62 -9.62
CA GLY A 616 -40.86 7.79 -8.84
C GLY A 616 -39.96 8.09 -7.61
N LEU A 617 -38.88 7.38 -7.44
CA LEU A 617 -37.86 7.68 -6.43
C LEU A 617 -37.05 8.91 -6.83
N HIS A 618 -37.35 10.04 -6.21
CA HIS A 618 -36.63 11.30 -6.41
C HIS A 618 -35.90 11.68 -5.12
N ASP A 619 -34.61 11.58 -5.09
CA ASP A 619 -33.75 11.99 -3.97
C ASP A 619 -32.45 12.60 -4.53
N ILE A 620 -32.18 13.85 -4.18
CA ILE A 620 -31.01 14.59 -4.70
C ILE A 620 -29.67 13.92 -4.35
N LYS A 621 -29.58 13.22 -3.20
CA LYS A 621 -28.36 12.52 -2.80
C LYS A 621 -28.14 11.28 -3.66
N LEU A 622 -29.20 10.57 -3.99
CA LEU A 622 -29.14 9.46 -4.94
C LEU A 622 -28.78 9.94 -6.33
N THR A 623 -29.38 11.05 -6.79
CA THR A 623 -29.03 11.66 -8.08
C THR A 623 -27.55 11.99 -8.17
N ILE A 624 -26.98 12.68 -7.17
CA ILE A 624 -25.55 13.01 -7.12
C ILE A 624 -24.71 11.73 -7.15
N LEU A 625 -25.05 10.72 -6.33
CA LEU A 625 -24.33 9.45 -6.29
C LEU A 625 -24.31 8.76 -7.66
N LEU A 626 -25.44 8.68 -8.35
CA LEU A 626 -25.53 8.08 -9.69
C LEU A 626 -24.73 8.87 -10.73
N GLN A 627 -24.78 10.20 -10.68
CA GLN A 627 -23.99 11.07 -11.56
C GLN A 627 -22.49 10.94 -11.32
N GLU A 628 -22.04 10.82 -10.06
CA GLU A 628 -20.64 10.53 -9.75
C GLU A 628 -20.22 9.15 -10.28
N MET A 629 -21.03 8.11 -10.07
CA MET A 629 -20.76 6.77 -10.61
C MET A 629 -20.63 6.80 -12.15
N PHE A 630 -21.48 7.59 -12.82
CA PHE A 630 -21.46 7.75 -14.27
C PHE A 630 -20.18 8.46 -14.76
N ARG A 631 -19.85 9.63 -14.18
CA ARG A 631 -18.64 10.39 -14.52
C ARG A 631 -17.36 9.63 -14.22
N HIS A 632 -17.35 8.82 -13.14
CA HIS A 632 -16.23 7.98 -12.79
C HIS A 632 -16.15 6.68 -13.61
N CYS A 633 -16.92 6.56 -14.69
CA CYS A 633 -16.94 5.40 -15.58
C CYS A 633 -17.19 4.04 -14.91
N LYS A 634 -17.86 4.02 -13.74
CA LYS A 634 -18.22 2.79 -13.03
C LYS A 634 -19.39 2.09 -13.71
N ALA A 635 -19.48 0.77 -13.57
CA ALA A 635 -20.62 0.01 -14.09
C ALA A 635 -21.93 0.43 -13.37
N ILE A 636 -23.00 0.66 -14.17
CA ILE A 636 -24.33 0.97 -13.65
C ILE A 636 -25.33 0.02 -14.27
N GLY A 637 -26.22 -0.56 -13.46
CA GLY A 637 -27.28 -1.45 -13.94
C GLY A 637 -28.66 -0.98 -13.51
N ALA A 638 -29.69 -1.42 -14.24
CA ALA A 638 -31.07 -1.31 -13.77
C ALA A 638 -31.92 -2.43 -14.35
N TRP A 639 -32.93 -2.85 -13.59
CA TRP A 639 -33.92 -3.73 -14.14
C TRP A 639 -35.36 -3.24 -13.83
N GLY A 640 -36.31 -3.61 -14.71
CA GLY A 640 -37.71 -3.18 -14.62
C GLY A 640 -37.84 -1.66 -14.70
N ASP A 641 -38.62 -1.09 -13.80
CA ASP A 641 -38.84 0.36 -13.72
C ASP A 641 -37.67 1.16 -13.12
N GLY A 642 -36.64 0.48 -12.63
CA GLY A 642 -35.41 1.13 -12.14
C GLY A 642 -34.71 1.96 -13.22
N ARG A 643 -34.91 1.66 -14.51
CA ARG A 643 -34.44 2.48 -15.65
C ARG A 643 -34.90 3.94 -15.54
N GLN A 644 -36.13 4.19 -15.08
CA GLN A 644 -36.66 5.53 -14.95
C GLN A 644 -35.87 6.39 -13.96
N VAL A 645 -35.40 5.80 -12.87
CA VAL A 645 -34.56 6.50 -11.87
C VAL A 645 -33.25 6.96 -12.49
N LEU A 646 -32.63 6.15 -13.37
CA LEU A 646 -31.43 6.55 -14.09
C LEU A 646 -31.69 7.73 -15.01
N THR A 647 -32.78 7.66 -15.79
CA THR A 647 -33.20 8.75 -16.71
C THR A 647 -33.49 10.04 -15.93
N ASP A 648 -34.22 9.95 -14.81
CA ASP A 648 -34.58 11.09 -13.96
C ASP A 648 -33.33 11.71 -13.29
N ALA A 649 -32.28 10.91 -13.08
CA ALA A 649 -30.98 11.37 -12.59
C ALA A 649 -30.12 12.01 -13.70
N GLY A 650 -30.60 12.06 -14.95
CA GLY A 650 -29.87 12.60 -16.09
C GLY A 650 -28.76 11.69 -16.61
N ILE A 651 -28.87 10.37 -16.35
CA ILE A 651 -27.93 9.38 -16.87
C ILE A 651 -28.32 8.99 -18.29
N ASP A 652 -27.38 9.07 -19.23
CA ASP A 652 -27.56 8.49 -20.57
C ASP A 652 -27.58 6.98 -20.46
N VAL A 653 -28.77 6.40 -20.65
CA VAL A 653 -29.01 4.96 -20.50
C VAL A 653 -28.48 4.12 -21.66
N ASP A 654 -28.11 4.74 -22.76
CA ASP A 654 -27.51 4.09 -23.94
C ASP A 654 -25.97 4.14 -23.92
N ALA A 655 -25.38 4.84 -22.93
CA ALA A 655 -23.94 4.97 -22.79
C ALA A 655 -23.24 3.63 -22.46
N PRO A 656 -21.96 3.43 -22.87
CA PRO A 656 -21.19 2.24 -22.54
C PRO A 656 -21.16 1.95 -21.03
N GLY A 657 -21.32 0.66 -20.65
CA GLY A 657 -21.30 0.22 -19.26
C GLY A 657 -22.59 0.49 -18.46
N ILE A 658 -23.67 0.88 -19.15
CA ILE A 658 -25.03 0.86 -18.61
C ILE A 658 -25.68 -0.47 -19.00
N VAL A 659 -26.06 -1.28 -18.02
CA VAL A 659 -26.61 -2.62 -18.22
C VAL A 659 -28.10 -2.61 -17.84
N LEU A 660 -28.97 -2.82 -18.81
CA LEU A 660 -30.42 -2.76 -18.64
C LEU A 660 -31.09 -4.11 -18.91
N ALA A 661 -32.15 -4.43 -18.17
CA ALA A 661 -33.00 -5.59 -18.39
C ALA A 661 -34.40 -5.37 -17.85
N ASP A 662 -35.35 -6.24 -18.23
CA ASP A 662 -36.70 -6.24 -17.63
C ASP A 662 -36.69 -6.97 -16.27
N GLU A 663 -35.83 -7.99 -16.12
CA GLU A 663 -35.66 -8.75 -14.87
C GLU A 663 -34.22 -9.21 -14.64
N VAL A 664 -33.87 -9.61 -13.41
CA VAL A 664 -32.58 -10.23 -13.10
C VAL A 664 -32.56 -11.67 -13.63
N ALA A 665 -31.92 -11.83 -14.81
CA ALA A 665 -31.66 -13.09 -15.48
C ALA A 665 -30.17 -13.26 -15.76
N LYS A 666 -29.76 -14.44 -16.25
CA LYS A 666 -28.33 -14.75 -16.53
C LYS A 666 -27.63 -13.75 -17.45
N PRO A 667 -28.23 -13.25 -18.57
CA PRO A 667 -27.57 -12.28 -19.43
C PRO A 667 -27.26 -10.96 -18.69
N PHE A 668 -28.21 -10.43 -17.94
CA PHE A 668 -28.02 -9.21 -17.14
C PHE A 668 -26.88 -9.35 -16.13
N SER A 669 -26.93 -10.44 -15.34
CA SER A 669 -25.90 -10.66 -14.32
C SER A 669 -24.51 -10.88 -14.92
N ALA A 670 -24.42 -11.57 -16.06
CA ALA A 670 -23.16 -11.83 -16.73
C ALA A 670 -22.52 -10.55 -17.29
N GLU A 671 -23.31 -9.67 -17.92
CA GLU A 671 -22.81 -8.40 -18.46
C GLU A 671 -22.44 -7.41 -17.35
N LEU A 672 -23.23 -7.39 -16.26
CA LEU A 672 -22.86 -6.58 -15.08
C LEU A 672 -21.53 -7.05 -14.47
N VAL A 673 -21.36 -8.36 -14.26
CA VAL A 673 -20.11 -8.93 -13.74
C VAL A 673 -18.92 -8.59 -14.64
N LYS A 674 -19.09 -8.73 -15.96
CA LYS A 674 -18.05 -8.34 -16.94
C LYS A 674 -17.70 -6.86 -16.82
N SER A 675 -18.69 -5.98 -16.76
CA SER A 675 -18.47 -4.52 -16.62
C SER A 675 -17.78 -4.15 -15.30
N VAL A 676 -18.12 -4.83 -14.19
CA VAL A 676 -17.43 -4.66 -12.90
C VAL A 676 -15.98 -5.14 -12.97
N GLY A 677 -15.74 -6.25 -13.70
CA GLY A 677 -14.41 -6.82 -13.91
C GLY A 677 -13.48 -5.91 -14.72
N LEU A 678 -13.99 -5.02 -15.56
CA LEU A 678 -13.23 -3.99 -16.25
C LEU A 678 -12.75 -2.86 -15.32
N HIS A 679 -13.26 -2.81 -14.09
CA HIS A 679 -13.06 -1.72 -13.12
C HIS A 679 -13.68 -0.39 -13.58
N ARG A 680 -13.33 0.10 -14.76
CA ARG A 680 -13.88 1.31 -15.41
C ARG A 680 -14.25 0.99 -16.86
N VAL A 681 -15.33 1.54 -17.32
CA VAL A 681 -15.76 1.45 -18.72
C VAL A 681 -15.28 2.73 -19.43
N TRP A 682 -14.00 2.75 -19.82
CA TRP A 682 -13.32 3.93 -20.37
C TRP A 682 -13.89 4.41 -21.71
N GLU A 683 -14.55 3.53 -22.47
CA GLU A 683 -15.31 3.90 -23.66
C GLU A 683 -16.35 5.01 -23.38
N ARG A 684 -16.87 5.07 -22.14
CA ARG A 684 -17.76 6.15 -21.71
C ARG A 684 -17.05 7.50 -21.60
N ALA A 685 -15.82 7.53 -21.13
CA ALA A 685 -15.03 8.76 -21.04
C ALA A 685 -14.82 9.38 -22.42
N GLU A 686 -14.53 8.58 -23.43
CA GLU A 686 -14.39 9.04 -24.82
C GLU A 686 -15.69 9.59 -25.40
N HIS A 687 -16.83 9.03 -25.00
CA HIS A 687 -18.15 9.50 -25.40
C HIS A 687 -18.49 10.88 -24.79
N VAL A 688 -18.17 11.08 -23.52
CA VAL A 688 -18.43 12.36 -22.81
C VAL A 688 -17.48 13.48 -23.24
N MET A 689 -16.26 13.16 -23.68
CA MET A 689 -15.28 14.18 -24.11
C MET A 689 -15.46 14.63 -25.57
N ASN A 690 -16.24 13.90 -26.36
CA ASN A 690 -16.53 14.27 -27.77
C ASN A 690 -17.81 15.11 -27.92
N ASP A 691 -18.58 15.30 -26.87
CA ASP A 691 -19.76 16.19 -26.78
C ASP A 691 -19.38 17.54 -26.12
#